data_9e4379adc60e1f67dd7dbedbade6282d
#
_entry.id   9e4379adc60e1f67dd7dbedbade6282d
#
_cell.length_a   1.000
_cell.length_b   1.000
_cell.length_c   1.000
_cell.angle_alpha   90.00
_cell.angle_beta   90.00
_cell.angle_gamma   90.00
#
_symmetry.space_group_name_H-M   'P 1'
#
loop_
_entity.id
_entity.type
_entity.pdbx_description
1 polymer ?
#
loop_
_entity_poly.entity_id
_entity_poly.type
_entity_poly.pdbx_seq_one_letter_code
_entity_poly.pdbx_strand_id
1 'polypeptide(L)'
;MSDEETNSWPVALIVFLILIIGTLVAGDSLDTDKEVLLNLKAFFEGNNQINRGKYSEWNKQSNNPCEWPGINCSNTTRTARVTSINLSDNKISGKLFGNFSLLTELSFLDLSKNTLSGVIPEDLNRCQNLVHLNLSHNILDGHLNLTGLNKLENLDISVNRICGEVQWSLPTICDKLVVLNISANNFMGMINGGFDTCQNLQFLDLSSNKLSGELWIGFERLLEFSASENNFNRPILSSMFGTNCNLQVLELCENGFTGQIPGNISNCRNLVILNLLSNNFTGKIPTEMGSISSLQTLYLGNNSFSNDIPDSLLSLNNLTFLDLSRNNFGGNIQEIFGKFTQVKFLVLHSNLYIGGIYTSGILKLPNISILDLSFNKFSGPLPVEISEMPSLKFLILAYNEFSGTIPSEYGNLSRLQALDLSFNRLNGSIPPTFGKLRSLLWLMLANNSLSGEIPPDLGNCTSLLWLNLANNQLSGKIPPQLTNIGTNPSATFESNRRENDRIVGGSGECLAMQRWIPANYPPLSFVYDILTRKSCRSMWDWILHGNGIFPICAAGSSFRTFQIPGYVQLSGNRLSGEVPPDIGKMQKFSMLHLGFNEFYGKLPPQIEEMPLVVLNISNNKFSGEIPGEIGNIKCLQNLDLSCNNFSGMFPASFNNLSELSKFNISYNPLMSGVIPKTGQLSTFEKSSYLGDPLLEFPKFIDNTSDKLVRSTNHNGKTKRPNSFSAFLVLLALAVTFLTFGLFSLIIGIPGPKIWE
;
A
#
# COMPACT_ATOMS: atom_id res chain seq x y z
N MET A 1 -55.89 -71.63 38.03
CA MET A 1 -56.18 -70.69 36.97
C MET A 1 -54.96 -69.83 36.80
N SER A 2 -54.24 -70.17 35.82
CA SER A 2 -52.92 -69.67 35.46
C SER A 2 -53.06 -68.52 34.48
N ASP A 3 -52.39 -67.45 34.69
CA ASP A 3 -52.11 -66.39 33.70
C ASP A 3 -50.64 -66.41 33.30
N GLU A 4 -50.47 -66.77 32.05
CA GLU A 4 -49.18 -66.66 31.33
C GLU A 4 -49.02 -65.19 30.91
N GLU A 5 -48.09 -64.43 31.54
CA GLU A 5 -47.56 -63.21 31.01
C GLU A 5 -46.38 -63.53 30.11
N THR A 6 -46.53 -63.38 28.81
CA THR A 6 -45.54 -63.55 27.80
C THR A 6 -44.57 -62.43 27.86
N ASN A 7 -43.27 -62.72 28.17
CA ASN A 7 -42.14 -61.88 28.13
C ASN A 7 -41.84 -61.39 26.71
N SER A 8 -42.26 -60.18 26.38
CA SER A 8 -41.92 -59.52 25.07
C SER A 8 -40.72 -58.60 25.14
N TRP A 9 -39.97 -58.59 26.25
CA TRP A 9 -38.84 -57.68 26.48
C TRP A 9 -37.49 -58.01 25.79
N PRO A 10 -37.15 -59.29 25.47
CA PRO A 10 -35.82 -59.53 24.84
C PRO A 10 -35.73 -59.11 23.37
N VAL A 11 -36.86 -59.07 22.63
CA VAL A 11 -36.83 -58.73 21.20
C VAL A 11 -36.67 -57.23 20.99
N ALA A 12 -37.33 -56.41 21.80
CA ALA A 12 -37.19 -54.95 21.75
C ALA A 12 -35.77 -54.48 22.17
N LEU A 13 -35.17 -55.16 23.15
CA LEU A 13 -33.79 -54.87 23.60
C LEU A 13 -32.76 -55.30 22.56
N ILE A 14 -33.01 -56.44 21.88
CA ILE A 14 -32.13 -56.92 20.76
C ILE A 14 -32.27 -56.01 19.56
N VAL A 15 -33.46 -55.53 19.20
CA VAL A 15 -33.69 -54.58 18.11
C VAL A 15 -33.09 -53.22 18.46
N PHE A 16 -33.16 -52.78 19.72
CA PHE A 16 -32.54 -51.53 20.18
C PHE A 16 -31.01 -51.65 20.25
N LEU A 17 -30.47 -52.81 20.68
CA LEU A 17 -29.03 -53.10 20.59
C LEU A 17 -28.55 -53.25 19.18
N ILE A 18 -29.31 -53.83 18.25
CA ILE A 18 -28.97 -53.90 16.81
C ILE A 18 -29.04 -52.52 16.17
N LEU A 19 -29.98 -51.67 16.57
CA LEU A 19 -30.06 -50.28 16.12
C LEU A 19 -28.86 -49.45 16.68
N ILE A 20 -28.51 -49.64 17.96
CA ILE A 20 -27.34 -48.97 18.55
C ILE A 20 -26.02 -49.52 17.96
N ILE A 21 -25.90 -50.82 17.73
CA ILE A 21 -24.74 -51.42 17.07
C ILE A 21 -24.72 -51.04 15.58
N GLY A 22 -25.88 -50.92 14.93
CA GLY A 22 -26.01 -50.43 13.57
C GLY A 22 -25.64 -48.94 13.42
N THR A 23 -25.86 -48.13 14.46
CA THR A 23 -25.39 -46.74 14.51
C THR A 23 -23.91 -46.60 14.95
N LEU A 24 -23.37 -47.61 15.64
CA LEU A 24 -21.95 -47.72 16.03
C LEU A 24 -21.09 -48.37 14.95
N VAL A 25 -21.68 -48.93 13.90
CA VAL A 25 -21.00 -49.52 12.71
C VAL A 25 -21.48 -48.83 11.42
N ALA A 26 -21.90 -47.56 11.51
CA ALA A 26 -21.80 -46.67 10.36
C ALA A 26 -20.31 -46.44 10.13
N GLY A 27 -19.66 -47.43 9.48
CA GLY A 27 -18.25 -47.46 9.29
C GLY A 27 -17.82 -46.21 8.52
N ASP A 28 -16.74 -45.62 8.99
CA ASP A 28 -15.98 -44.64 8.29
C ASP A 28 -15.79 -45.03 6.83
N SER A 29 -16.57 -44.49 5.94
CA SER A 29 -16.57 -44.84 4.50
C SER A 29 -16.49 -43.58 3.64
N LEU A 30 -16.08 -43.72 2.40
CA LEU A 30 -16.08 -42.64 1.42
C LEU A 30 -17.48 -42.04 1.21
N ASP A 31 -18.53 -42.83 1.41
CA ASP A 31 -19.91 -42.35 1.30
C ASP A 31 -20.29 -41.42 2.46
N THR A 32 -19.80 -41.70 3.68
CA THR A 32 -19.93 -40.77 4.82
C THR A 32 -19.18 -39.47 4.57
N ASP A 33 -17.96 -39.54 4.05
CA ASP A 33 -17.20 -38.36 3.67
C ASP A 33 -17.92 -37.52 2.60
N LYS A 34 -18.49 -38.19 1.59
CA LYS A 34 -19.30 -37.54 0.55
C LYS A 34 -20.52 -36.81 1.13
N GLU A 35 -21.21 -37.40 2.10
CA GLU A 35 -22.34 -36.77 2.75
C GLU A 35 -21.93 -35.52 3.53
N VAL A 36 -20.80 -35.56 4.25
CA VAL A 36 -20.22 -34.40 4.96
C VAL A 36 -19.86 -33.29 3.97
N LEU A 37 -19.25 -33.62 2.84
CA LEU A 37 -18.92 -32.62 1.81
C LEU A 37 -20.18 -32.00 1.16
N LEU A 38 -21.23 -32.76 0.96
CA LEU A 38 -22.50 -32.21 0.46
C LEU A 38 -23.18 -31.31 1.50
N ASN A 39 -23.09 -31.64 2.79
CA ASN A 39 -23.53 -30.77 3.87
C ASN A 39 -22.69 -29.47 3.95
N LEU A 40 -21.36 -29.56 3.76
CA LEU A 40 -20.49 -28.40 3.65
C LEU A 40 -20.89 -27.51 2.46
N LYS A 41 -21.16 -28.11 1.29
CA LYS A 41 -21.67 -27.41 0.12
C LYS A 41 -22.96 -26.66 0.43
N ALA A 42 -23.97 -27.37 0.99
CA ALA A 42 -25.25 -26.78 1.33
C ALA A 42 -25.12 -25.63 2.35
N PHE A 43 -24.23 -25.78 3.31
CA PHE A 43 -23.92 -24.73 4.29
C PHE A 43 -23.35 -23.48 3.62
N PHE A 44 -22.38 -23.62 2.71
CA PHE A 44 -21.82 -22.47 2.01
C PHE A 44 -22.82 -21.86 1.01
N GLU A 45 -23.61 -22.68 0.31
CA GLU A 45 -24.66 -22.17 -0.59
C GLU A 45 -25.74 -21.40 0.15
N GLY A 46 -26.09 -21.82 1.37
CA GLY A 46 -27.03 -21.11 2.23
C GLY A 46 -26.57 -19.72 2.65
N ASN A 47 -25.26 -19.51 2.74
CA ASN A 47 -24.65 -18.23 3.10
C ASN A 47 -24.22 -17.39 1.87
N ASN A 48 -24.13 -17.97 0.67
CA ASN A 48 -23.57 -17.36 -0.53
C ASN A 48 -24.51 -17.42 -1.75
N GLN A 49 -25.55 -16.60 -1.75
CA GLN A 49 -26.56 -16.63 -2.83
C GLN A 49 -26.04 -16.22 -4.22
N ILE A 50 -24.92 -15.50 -4.32
CA ILE A 50 -24.44 -14.88 -5.56
C ILE A 50 -23.11 -15.50 -6.07
N ASN A 51 -22.28 -16.02 -5.19
CA ASN A 51 -20.94 -16.53 -5.53
C ASN A 51 -20.90 -18.06 -5.50
N ARG A 52 -20.58 -18.67 -6.63
CA ARG A 52 -20.40 -20.12 -6.76
C ARG A 52 -18.90 -20.43 -6.89
N GLY A 53 -18.28 -20.96 -5.82
CA GLY A 53 -16.91 -21.44 -5.84
C GLY A 53 -16.78 -22.86 -6.38
N LYS A 54 -15.56 -23.46 -6.32
CA LYS A 54 -15.29 -24.85 -6.73
C LYS A 54 -16.28 -25.85 -6.13
N TYR A 55 -16.72 -25.66 -4.90
CA TYR A 55 -17.71 -26.54 -4.22
C TYR A 55 -19.07 -26.58 -4.94
N SER A 56 -19.41 -25.61 -5.78
CA SER A 56 -20.65 -25.61 -6.54
C SER A 56 -20.73 -26.76 -7.56
N GLU A 57 -19.58 -27.25 -8.01
CA GLU A 57 -19.48 -28.37 -8.97
C GLU A 57 -19.66 -29.72 -8.29
N TRP A 58 -19.63 -29.81 -6.97
CA TRP A 58 -19.83 -31.07 -6.24
C TRP A 58 -21.25 -31.58 -6.46
N ASN A 59 -21.36 -32.85 -6.87
CA ASN A 59 -22.64 -33.39 -7.30
C ASN A 59 -22.99 -34.67 -6.54
N LYS A 60 -24.21 -34.73 -5.99
CA LYS A 60 -24.74 -35.91 -5.30
C LYS A 60 -24.79 -37.17 -6.18
N GLN A 61 -24.93 -36.99 -7.50
CA GLN A 61 -24.99 -38.08 -8.47
C GLN A 61 -23.63 -38.66 -8.80
N SER A 62 -22.52 -37.95 -8.58
CA SER A 62 -21.17 -38.49 -8.71
C SER A 62 -20.91 -39.49 -7.60
N ASN A 63 -20.41 -40.66 -7.96
CA ASN A 63 -20.11 -41.73 -7.00
C ASN A 63 -18.77 -41.53 -6.28
N ASN A 64 -17.90 -40.65 -6.79
CA ASN A 64 -16.55 -40.47 -6.29
C ASN A 64 -16.28 -38.98 -5.89
N PRO A 65 -16.32 -38.63 -4.61
CA PRO A 65 -16.01 -37.25 -4.17
C PRO A 65 -14.52 -36.89 -4.37
N CYS A 66 -13.63 -37.85 -4.56
CA CYS A 66 -12.22 -37.60 -4.77
C CYS A 66 -11.89 -36.96 -6.14
N GLU A 67 -12.87 -36.93 -7.04
CA GLU A 67 -12.77 -36.24 -8.34
C GLU A 67 -13.31 -34.80 -8.29
N TRP A 68 -13.86 -34.38 -7.14
CA TRP A 68 -14.44 -33.06 -7.02
C TRP A 68 -13.35 -31.98 -6.93
N PRO A 69 -13.55 -30.82 -7.55
CA PRO A 69 -12.58 -29.72 -7.47
C PRO A 69 -12.26 -29.35 -6.02
N GLY A 70 -10.98 -29.37 -5.69
CA GLY A 70 -10.49 -29.02 -4.35
C GLY A 70 -10.53 -30.15 -3.33
N ILE A 71 -10.91 -31.37 -3.70
CA ILE A 71 -10.90 -32.55 -2.83
C ILE A 71 -9.79 -33.52 -3.28
N ASN A 72 -9.04 -34.05 -2.30
CA ASN A 72 -8.14 -35.16 -2.51
C ASN A 72 -8.40 -36.26 -1.47
N CYS A 73 -8.11 -37.50 -1.87
CA CYS A 73 -8.31 -38.67 -1.02
C CYS A 73 -6.99 -39.49 -0.84
N SER A 74 -7.00 -40.38 0.13
CA SER A 74 -5.92 -41.35 0.34
C SER A 74 -5.81 -42.32 -0.84
N ASN A 75 -4.57 -42.75 -1.20
CA ASN A 75 -4.27 -43.62 -2.35
C ASN A 75 -4.66 -45.10 -2.15
N THR A 76 -5.40 -45.46 -1.10
CA THR A 76 -5.75 -46.83 -0.82
C THR A 76 -6.96 -47.27 -1.66
N THR A 77 -6.78 -48.22 -2.57
CA THR A 77 -7.81 -48.65 -3.53
C THR A 77 -9.03 -49.33 -2.94
N ARG A 78 -9.03 -49.71 -1.65
CA ARG A 78 -10.16 -50.38 -1.00
C ARG A 78 -10.85 -49.58 0.10
N THR A 79 -10.23 -48.53 0.60
CA THR A 79 -10.75 -47.66 1.70
C THR A 79 -10.33 -46.24 1.49
N ALA A 80 -10.57 -45.69 0.29
CA ALA A 80 -10.30 -44.28 0.04
C ALA A 80 -11.08 -43.40 1.02
N ARG A 81 -10.45 -42.38 1.58
CA ARG A 81 -11.03 -41.39 2.51
C ARG A 81 -10.59 -39.99 2.09
N VAL A 82 -11.44 -39.00 2.35
CA VAL A 82 -11.10 -37.60 2.10
C VAL A 82 -9.99 -37.16 3.07
N THR A 83 -8.83 -36.80 2.51
CA THR A 83 -7.67 -36.33 3.28
C THR A 83 -7.40 -34.84 3.11
N SER A 84 -7.91 -34.22 2.06
CA SER A 84 -7.61 -32.83 1.74
C SER A 84 -8.83 -32.07 1.20
N ILE A 85 -9.02 -30.86 1.71
CA ILE A 85 -9.97 -29.86 1.20
C ILE A 85 -9.21 -28.58 0.92
N ASN A 86 -9.20 -28.12 -0.35
CA ASN A 86 -8.66 -26.85 -0.77
C ASN A 86 -9.73 -25.99 -1.48
N LEU A 87 -10.29 -25.06 -0.75
CA LEU A 87 -11.25 -24.08 -1.23
C LEU A 87 -10.72 -22.64 -1.05
N SER A 88 -9.40 -22.46 -1.19
CA SER A 88 -8.78 -21.12 -1.17
C SER A 88 -9.23 -20.28 -2.37
N ASP A 89 -9.46 -18.98 -2.14
CA ASP A 89 -9.88 -17.99 -3.15
C ASP A 89 -11.17 -18.40 -3.91
N ASN A 90 -12.17 -18.87 -3.16
CA ASN A 90 -13.46 -19.31 -3.72
C ASN A 90 -14.60 -18.32 -3.43
N LYS A 91 -14.29 -17.11 -2.92
CA LYS A 91 -15.27 -16.06 -2.58
C LYS A 91 -16.36 -16.53 -1.60
N ILE A 92 -16.00 -17.44 -0.69
CA ILE A 92 -16.90 -17.98 0.33
C ILE A 92 -17.08 -16.95 1.43
N SER A 93 -18.33 -16.68 1.80
CA SER A 93 -18.68 -15.78 2.90
C SER A 93 -19.50 -16.50 3.99
N GLY A 94 -19.71 -15.84 5.12
CA GLY A 94 -20.45 -16.37 6.25
C GLY A 94 -19.57 -17.07 7.27
N LYS A 95 -20.16 -17.95 8.09
CA LYS A 95 -19.45 -18.63 9.18
C LYS A 95 -18.63 -19.82 8.67
N LEU A 96 -17.67 -20.26 9.49
CA LEU A 96 -16.96 -21.51 9.28
C LEU A 96 -17.91 -22.71 9.52
N PHE A 97 -17.79 -23.76 8.73
CA PHE A 97 -18.55 -24.99 8.89
C PHE A 97 -18.16 -25.70 10.19
N GLY A 98 -19.12 -26.24 10.90
CA GLY A 98 -18.94 -26.77 12.26
C GLY A 98 -18.80 -28.29 12.38
N ASN A 99 -18.65 -29.04 11.29
CA ASN A 99 -18.64 -30.51 11.32
C ASN A 99 -17.48 -31.10 10.50
N PHE A 100 -16.32 -30.45 10.48
CA PHE A 100 -15.12 -30.99 9.81
C PHE A 100 -14.59 -32.26 10.48
N SER A 101 -14.82 -32.45 11.78
CA SER A 101 -14.36 -33.61 12.54
C SER A 101 -14.97 -34.94 12.07
N LEU A 102 -16.07 -34.88 11.34
CA LEU A 102 -16.68 -36.07 10.72
C LEU A 102 -15.85 -36.62 9.56
N LEU A 103 -14.91 -35.84 8.98
CA LEU A 103 -13.91 -36.28 8.02
C LEU A 103 -12.69 -36.79 8.80
N THR A 104 -12.76 -38.01 9.29
CA THR A 104 -11.80 -38.56 10.28
C THR A 104 -10.36 -38.65 9.77
N GLU A 105 -10.15 -38.72 8.44
CA GLU A 105 -8.82 -38.74 7.82
C GLU A 105 -8.36 -37.40 7.27
N LEU A 106 -9.09 -36.31 7.57
CA LEU A 106 -8.74 -34.96 7.10
C LEU A 106 -7.38 -34.53 7.68
N SER A 107 -6.40 -34.36 6.82
CA SER A 107 -5.04 -33.92 7.18
C SER A 107 -4.67 -32.54 6.60
N PHE A 108 -5.39 -32.08 5.58
CA PHE A 108 -5.15 -30.81 4.93
C PHE A 108 -6.46 -30.02 4.76
N LEU A 109 -6.51 -28.81 5.31
CA LEU A 109 -7.63 -27.89 5.17
C LEU A 109 -7.15 -26.49 4.82
N ASP A 110 -7.47 -26.03 3.61
CA ASP A 110 -7.17 -24.67 3.14
C ASP A 110 -8.46 -23.95 2.71
N LEU A 111 -8.86 -22.95 3.50
CA LEU A 111 -10.00 -22.06 3.26
C LEU A 111 -9.54 -20.59 3.15
N SER A 112 -8.27 -20.38 2.87
CA SER A 112 -7.67 -19.03 2.79
C SER A 112 -8.26 -18.16 1.69
N LYS A 113 -8.05 -16.84 1.79
CA LYS A 113 -8.47 -15.85 0.78
C LYS A 113 -9.95 -15.90 0.47
N ASN A 114 -10.76 -15.95 1.52
CA ASN A 114 -12.21 -15.90 1.46
C ASN A 114 -12.76 -14.73 2.31
N THR A 115 -14.06 -14.70 2.58
CA THR A 115 -14.68 -13.71 3.48
C THR A 115 -15.41 -14.41 4.63
N LEU A 116 -14.80 -15.49 5.14
CA LEU A 116 -15.33 -16.23 6.28
C LEU A 116 -15.25 -15.38 7.55
N SER A 117 -16.30 -15.42 8.39
CA SER A 117 -16.49 -14.56 9.55
C SER A 117 -16.89 -15.36 10.80
N GLY A 118 -16.87 -14.70 11.95
CA GLY A 118 -17.17 -15.29 13.24
C GLY A 118 -16.05 -16.16 13.79
N VAL A 119 -16.33 -16.93 14.83
CA VAL A 119 -15.35 -17.71 15.56
C VAL A 119 -14.97 -19.00 14.85
N ILE A 120 -13.76 -19.49 15.10
CA ILE A 120 -13.36 -20.85 14.70
C ILE A 120 -14.15 -21.86 15.55
N PRO A 121 -14.91 -22.79 14.92
CA PRO A 121 -15.73 -23.75 15.67
C PRO A 121 -14.90 -24.70 16.51
N GLU A 122 -15.37 -25.05 17.71
CA GLU A 122 -14.70 -26.03 18.58
C GLU A 122 -14.63 -27.44 17.97
N ASP A 123 -15.49 -27.76 17.03
CA ASP A 123 -15.46 -29.02 16.27
C ASP A 123 -14.11 -29.24 15.57
N LEU A 124 -13.47 -28.16 15.09
CA LEU A 124 -12.17 -28.25 14.43
C LEU A 124 -11.10 -28.87 15.34
N ASN A 125 -11.19 -28.69 16.66
CA ASN A 125 -10.26 -29.29 17.62
C ASN A 125 -10.32 -30.84 17.65
N ARG A 126 -11.37 -31.44 17.10
CA ARG A 126 -11.54 -32.89 17.01
C ARG A 126 -10.93 -33.49 15.73
N CYS A 127 -10.43 -32.64 14.81
CA CYS A 127 -9.75 -33.10 13.59
C CYS A 127 -8.31 -33.54 13.91
N GLN A 128 -8.16 -34.63 14.68
CA GLN A 128 -6.88 -35.08 15.26
C GLN A 128 -5.83 -35.49 14.23
N ASN A 129 -6.22 -35.70 12.95
CA ASN A 129 -5.32 -36.03 11.85
C ASN A 129 -4.86 -34.81 11.06
N LEU A 130 -5.31 -33.60 11.43
CA LEU A 130 -4.97 -32.38 10.70
C LEU A 130 -3.48 -32.03 10.87
N VAL A 131 -2.79 -31.94 9.74
CA VAL A 131 -1.36 -31.60 9.61
C VAL A 131 -1.20 -30.16 9.10
N HIS A 132 -2.08 -29.75 8.18
CA HIS A 132 -2.04 -28.41 7.58
C HIS A 132 -3.39 -27.71 7.73
N LEU A 133 -3.38 -26.53 8.36
CA LEU A 133 -4.54 -25.67 8.50
C LEU A 133 -4.21 -24.26 8.01
N ASN A 134 -4.88 -23.83 6.93
CA ASN A 134 -4.78 -22.48 6.40
C ASN A 134 -6.16 -21.81 6.38
N LEU A 135 -6.35 -20.82 7.26
CA LEU A 135 -7.55 -19.97 7.33
C LEU A 135 -7.20 -18.50 7.06
N SER A 136 -6.02 -18.23 6.51
CA SER A 136 -5.53 -16.85 6.32
C SER A 136 -6.38 -16.03 5.36
N HIS A 137 -6.27 -14.72 5.45
CA HIS A 137 -7.01 -13.78 4.59
C HIS A 137 -8.53 -14.01 4.63
N ASN A 138 -9.09 -13.92 5.83
CA ASN A 138 -10.52 -13.97 6.12
C ASN A 138 -10.90 -12.83 7.10
N ILE A 139 -12.11 -12.87 7.63
CA ILE A 139 -12.57 -11.91 8.66
C ILE A 139 -13.00 -12.66 9.94
N LEU A 140 -12.30 -13.78 10.25
CA LEU A 140 -12.54 -14.58 11.45
C LEU A 140 -12.19 -13.78 12.71
N ASP A 141 -12.95 -13.95 13.77
CA ASP A 141 -12.79 -13.24 15.03
C ASP A 141 -12.83 -14.18 16.26
N GLY A 142 -12.89 -13.60 17.46
CA GLY A 142 -12.93 -14.34 18.72
C GLY A 142 -11.58 -14.88 19.18
N HIS A 143 -11.62 -15.74 20.20
CA HIS A 143 -10.43 -16.33 20.80
C HIS A 143 -10.01 -17.61 20.06
N LEU A 144 -8.70 -17.79 19.92
CA LEU A 144 -8.14 -19.00 19.32
C LEU A 144 -8.20 -20.15 20.32
N ASN A 145 -8.79 -21.27 19.92
CA ASN A 145 -8.74 -22.54 20.64
C ASN A 145 -8.50 -23.69 19.65
N LEU A 146 -7.30 -24.31 19.69
CA LEU A 146 -6.87 -25.39 18.81
C LEU A 146 -6.28 -26.57 19.60
N THR A 147 -6.65 -26.74 20.86
CA THR A 147 -6.02 -27.66 21.83
C THR A 147 -6.01 -29.13 21.43
N GLY A 148 -6.83 -29.56 20.47
CA GLY A 148 -6.91 -30.96 20.02
C GLY A 148 -6.04 -31.29 18.80
N LEU A 149 -5.35 -30.35 18.19
CA LEU A 149 -4.64 -30.53 16.90
C LEU A 149 -3.18 -30.92 17.08
N ASN A 150 -2.92 -32.04 17.72
CA ASN A 150 -1.57 -32.49 18.13
C ASN A 150 -0.65 -32.93 16.97
N LYS A 151 -1.19 -33.12 15.75
CA LYS A 151 -0.40 -33.47 14.56
C LYS A 151 -0.12 -32.28 13.64
N LEU A 152 -0.54 -31.08 14.05
CA LEU A 152 -0.42 -29.91 13.22
C LEU A 152 1.06 -29.52 13.01
N GLU A 153 1.48 -29.46 11.76
CA GLU A 153 2.81 -29.01 11.33
C GLU A 153 2.79 -27.60 10.76
N ASN A 154 1.70 -27.22 10.08
CA ASN A 154 1.57 -25.93 9.44
C ASN A 154 0.25 -25.26 9.84
N LEU A 155 0.35 -24.11 10.50
CA LEU A 155 -0.76 -23.26 10.86
C LEU A 155 -0.59 -21.85 10.28
N ASP A 156 -1.49 -21.46 9.39
CA ASP A 156 -1.62 -20.09 8.92
C ASP A 156 -3.04 -19.55 9.16
N ILE A 157 -3.15 -18.63 10.11
CA ILE A 157 -4.39 -17.91 10.41
C ILE A 157 -4.20 -16.39 10.25
N SER A 158 -3.19 -16.00 9.47
CA SER A 158 -2.84 -14.59 9.25
C SER A 158 -3.96 -13.80 8.58
N VAL A 159 -3.92 -12.50 8.73
CA VAL A 159 -4.88 -11.56 8.12
C VAL A 159 -6.33 -11.92 8.47
N ASN A 160 -6.63 -11.82 9.77
CA ASN A 160 -7.95 -12.04 10.36
C ASN A 160 -8.19 -11.01 11.50
N ARG A 161 -9.20 -11.24 12.34
CA ARG A 161 -9.51 -10.42 13.52
C ARG A 161 -9.43 -11.22 14.81
N ILE A 162 -8.74 -12.36 14.79
CA ILE A 162 -8.59 -13.28 15.93
C ILE A 162 -7.85 -12.56 17.05
N CYS A 163 -8.29 -12.76 18.29
CA CYS A 163 -7.73 -12.12 19.46
C CYS A 163 -7.41 -13.14 20.56
N GLY A 164 -6.80 -12.67 21.65
CA GLY A 164 -6.43 -13.46 22.80
C GLY A 164 -4.93 -13.35 23.14
N GLU A 165 -4.53 -14.00 24.19
CA GLU A 165 -3.14 -14.06 24.60
C GLU A 165 -2.44 -15.30 24.01
N VAL A 166 -1.36 -15.08 23.28
CA VAL A 166 -0.59 -16.12 22.59
C VAL A 166 -0.12 -17.23 23.54
N GLN A 167 0.31 -16.86 24.75
CA GLN A 167 0.86 -17.78 25.75
C GLN A 167 -0.10 -18.87 26.22
N TRP A 168 -1.43 -18.68 26.06
CA TRP A 168 -2.42 -19.64 26.51
C TRP A 168 -2.95 -20.54 25.39
N SER A 169 -2.94 -20.06 24.16
CA SER A 169 -3.62 -20.72 23.03
C SER A 169 -2.69 -21.63 22.22
N LEU A 170 -1.42 -21.24 22.05
CA LEU A 170 -0.53 -21.87 21.08
C LEU A 170 0.38 -22.99 21.64
N PRO A 171 0.84 -22.96 22.91
CA PRO A 171 1.73 -24.02 23.43
C PRO A 171 1.13 -25.44 23.37
N THR A 172 -0.19 -25.54 23.32
CA THR A 172 -0.91 -26.81 23.30
C THR A 172 -0.83 -27.59 21.99
N ILE A 173 -0.38 -26.94 20.89
CA ILE A 173 -0.28 -27.54 19.54
C ILE A 173 1.19 -27.67 19.09
N CYS A 174 2.15 -27.42 19.95
CA CYS A 174 3.56 -27.24 19.61
C CYS A 174 4.33 -28.51 19.25
N ASP A 175 3.81 -29.72 19.56
CA ASP A 175 4.59 -30.96 19.46
C ASP A 175 5.18 -31.23 18.07
N LYS A 176 4.43 -30.90 17.01
CA LYS A 176 4.82 -31.14 15.61
C LYS A 176 4.97 -29.88 14.79
N LEU A 177 4.61 -28.72 15.36
CA LEU A 177 4.50 -27.48 14.62
C LEU A 177 5.85 -27.02 14.06
N VAL A 178 5.91 -26.82 12.75
CA VAL A 178 7.07 -26.36 11.97
C VAL A 178 6.87 -24.90 11.51
N VAL A 179 5.66 -24.57 11.05
CA VAL A 179 5.30 -23.26 10.55
C VAL A 179 4.13 -22.70 11.35
N LEU A 180 4.30 -21.53 11.92
CA LEU A 180 3.25 -20.77 12.59
C LEU A 180 3.19 -19.34 12.05
N ASN A 181 2.09 -19.01 11.39
CA ASN A 181 1.79 -17.65 10.96
C ASN A 181 0.47 -17.16 11.57
N ILE A 182 0.57 -16.24 12.54
CA ILE A 182 -0.58 -15.56 13.16
C ILE A 182 -0.58 -14.06 12.86
N SER A 183 0.18 -13.63 11.86
CA SER A 183 0.36 -12.21 11.57
C SER A 183 -0.95 -11.50 11.18
N ALA A 184 -0.96 -10.19 11.34
CA ALA A 184 -2.11 -9.34 11.00
C ALA A 184 -3.42 -9.80 11.67
N ASN A 185 -3.41 -9.86 13.00
CA ASN A 185 -4.53 -10.21 13.87
C ASN A 185 -4.62 -9.24 15.07
N ASN A 186 -5.40 -9.59 16.09
CA ASN A 186 -5.55 -8.81 17.32
C ASN A 186 -4.97 -9.51 18.56
N PHE A 187 -3.98 -10.39 18.39
CA PHE A 187 -3.32 -11.03 19.52
C PHE A 187 -2.60 -10.02 20.41
N MET A 188 -2.63 -10.24 21.72
CA MET A 188 -2.06 -9.35 22.72
C MET A 188 -1.28 -10.11 23.78
N GLY A 189 -0.70 -9.36 24.74
CA GLY A 189 0.06 -9.91 25.85
C GLY A 189 1.53 -10.12 25.55
N MET A 190 2.20 -10.89 26.38
CA MET A 190 3.62 -11.21 26.27
C MET A 190 3.82 -12.61 25.67
N ILE A 191 4.99 -12.84 25.10
CA ILE A 191 5.33 -14.13 24.46
C ILE A 191 6.35 -14.94 25.31
N ASN A 192 6.39 -14.68 26.61
CA ASN A 192 7.35 -15.28 27.55
C ASN A 192 7.25 -16.81 27.57
N GLY A 193 8.29 -17.52 27.16
CA GLY A 193 8.39 -18.98 27.25
C GLY A 193 7.29 -19.78 26.54
N GLY A 194 6.31 -19.12 25.94
CA GLY A 194 5.16 -19.78 25.31
C GLY A 194 5.51 -20.71 24.16
N PHE A 195 6.67 -20.54 23.53
CA PHE A 195 7.14 -21.38 22.42
C PHE A 195 8.27 -22.34 22.81
N ASP A 196 8.63 -22.45 24.09
CA ASP A 196 9.72 -23.33 24.53
C ASP A 196 9.45 -24.80 24.24
N THR A 197 8.19 -25.21 24.25
CA THR A 197 7.74 -26.58 23.91
C THR A 197 7.72 -26.85 22.41
N CYS A 198 7.73 -25.82 21.56
CA CYS A 198 7.67 -25.94 20.09
C CYS A 198 9.05 -26.28 19.51
N GLN A 199 9.60 -27.47 19.81
CA GLN A 199 10.96 -27.83 19.45
C GLN A 199 11.21 -27.98 17.94
N ASN A 200 10.15 -28.25 17.14
CA ASN A 200 10.23 -28.41 15.70
C ASN A 200 10.00 -27.11 14.92
N LEU A 201 9.61 -26.03 15.62
CA LEU A 201 9.28 -24.76 14.99
C LEU A 201 10.50 -24.15 14.29
N GLN A 202 10.34 -23.79 13.01
CA GLN A 202 11.36 -23.19 12.16
C GLN A 202 10.95 -21.81 11.65
N PHE A 203 9.65 -21.58 11.39
CA PHE A 203 9.11 -20.36 10.85
C PHE A 203 8.04 -19.81 11.77
N LEU A 204 8.27 -18.61 12.31
CA LEU A 204 7.34 -17.94 13.22
C LEU A 204 7.09 -16.50 12.78
N ASP A 205 5.85 -16.22 12.35
CA ASP A 205 5.41 -14.86 12.05
C ASP A 205 4.29 -14.40 13.01
N LEU A 206 4.66 -13.45 13.88
CA LEU A 206 3.81 -12.79 14.87
C LEU A 206 3.50 -11.35 14.47
N SER A 207 3.87 -10.91 13.28
CA SER A 207 3.84 -9.51 12.88
C SER A 207 2.42 -8.91 12.85
N SER A 208 2.33 -7.59 12.94
CA SER A 208 1.06 -6.84 12.88
C SER A 208 0.01 -7.34 13.89
N ASN A 209 0.40 -7.35 15.16
CA ASN A 209 -0.45 -7.68 16.30
C ASN A 209 -0.33 -6.62 17.42
N LYS A 210 -0.79 -6.92 18.63
CA LYS A 210 -0.69 -6.04 19.81
C LYS A 210 0.20 -6.65 20.91
N LEU A 211 1.17 -7.48 20.52
CA LEU A 211 2.09 -8.13 21.43
C LEU A 211 3.05 -7.12 22.07
N SER A 212 3.48 -7.38 23.29
CA SER A 212 4.28 -6.42 24.06
C SER A 212 5.28 -7.13 25.00
N GLY A 213 6.09 -6.34 25.72
CA GLY A 213 7.06 -6.84 26.68
C GLY A 213 8.41 -7.16 26.06
N GLU A 214 9.00 -8.27 26.47
CA GLU A 214 10.29 -8.75 25.97
C GLU A 214 10.10 -9.78 24.85
N LEU A 215 11.11 -9.91 23.98
CA LEU A 215 11.14 -11.02 23.03
C LEU A 215 11.33 -12.36 23.73
N TRP A 216 10.78 -13.41 23.17
CA TRP A 216 11.03 -14.77 23.58
C TRP A 216 12.48 -15.17 23.25
N ILE A 217 13.25 -15.64 24.25
CA ILE A 217 14.70 -15.92 24.12
C ILE A 217 14.99 -17.05 23.10
N GLY A 218 14.08 -17.99 22.90
CA GLY A 218 14.27 -19.14 22.02
C GLY A 218 14.19 -18.87 20.51
N PHE A 219 13.97 -17.64 20.07
CA PHE A 219 13.79 -17.32 18.63
C PHE A 219 15.05 -17.59 17.78
N GLU A 220 16.23 -17.56 18.37
CA GLU A 220 17.51 -17.78 17.68
C GLU A 220 17.65 -19.17 17.02
N ARG A 221 16.89 -20.15 17.49
CA ARG A 221 16.88 -21.52 16.93
C ARG A 221 16.06 -21.63 15.64
N LEU A 222 15.18 -20.66 15.35
CA LEU A 222 14.35 -20.61 14.18
C LEU A 222 15.18 -20.30 12.93
N LEU A 223 14.63 -20.60 11.75
CA LEU A 223 15.15 -20.12 10.46
C LEU A 223 14.65 -18.71 10.18
N GLU A 224 13.36 -18.46 10.41
CA GLU A 224 12.74 -17.17 10.19
C GLU A 224 11.91 -16.77 11.41
N PHE A 225 12.15 -15.55 11.88
CA PHE A 225 11.38 -14.94 12.95
C PHE A 225 10.96 -13.51 12.57
N SER A 226 9.66 -13.27 12.56
CA SER A 226 9.08 -11.94 12.43
C SER A 226 8.19 -11.60 13.63
N ALA A 227 8.47 -10.46 14.27
CA ALA A 227 7.64 -9.85 15.31
C ALA A 227 7.39 -8.36 15.00
N SER A 228 7.46 -7.98 13.73
CA SER A 228 7.29 -6.60 13.26
C SER A 228 5.90 -6.06 13.57
N GLU A 229 5.76 -4.73 13.61
CA GLU A 229 4.45 -4.06 13.81
C GLU A 229 3.71 -4.57 15.08
N ASN A 230 4.39 -4.47 16.22
CA ASN A 230 3.86 -4.82 17.54
C ASN A 230 4.19 -3.71 18.56
N ASN A 231 3.99 -3.98 19.85
CA ASN A 231 4.25 -3.05 20.94
C ASN A 231 5.46 -3.49 21.83
N PHE A 232 6.40 -4.26 21.27
CA PHE A 232 7.64 -4.62 21.99
C PHE A 232 8.47 -3.38 22.27
N ASN A 233 8.94 -3.20 23.52
CA ASN A 233 9.59 -1.96 23.94
C ASN A 233 10.81 -2.14 24.83
N ARG A 234 11.31 -3.36 24.98
CA ARG A 234 12.48 -3.68 25.79
C ARG A 234 13.75 -3.76 24.95
N PRO A 235 14.94 -3.60 25.54
CA PRO A 235 16.19 -3.84 24.83
C PRO A 235 16.32 -5.27 24.33
N ILE A 236 17.01 -5.45 23.21
CA ILE A 236 17.46 -6.78 22.76
C ILE A 236 18.74 -7.11 23.51
N LEU A 237 18.73 -8.21 24.28
CA LEU A 237 19.86 -8.60 25.13
C LEU A 237 20.86 -9.48 24.39
N SER A 238 22.14 -9.37 24.74
CA SER A 238 23.21 -10.23 24.20
C SER A 238 22.93 -11.71 24.40
N SER A 239 22.29 -12.07 25.51
CA SER A 239 21.92 -13.45 25.85
C SER A 239 20.88 -14.07 24.91
N MET A 240 20.20 -13.26 24.10
CA MET A 240 19.23 -13.74 23.11
C MET A 240 19.88 -14.31 21.83
N PHE A 241 21.21 -14.18 21.69
CA PHE A 241 21.97 -14.67 20.55
C PHE A 241 23.07 -15.60 21.03
N GLY A 242 22.73 -16.86 21.24
CA GLY A 242 23.70 -17.92 21.59
C GLY A 242 24.60 -18.33 20.43
N THR A 243 25.55 -19.19 20.68
CA THR A 243 26.54 -19.64 19.68
C THR A 243 25.95 -20.50 18.56
N ASN A 244 24.75 -21.04 18.75
CA ASN A 244 24.05 -21.93 17.82
C ASN A 244 22.86 -21.22 17.12
N CYS A 245 22.98 -19.95 16.82
CA CYS A 245 21.93 -19.18 16.12
C CYS A 245 21.73 -19.69 14.68
N ASN A 246 20.51 -20.11 14.34
CA ASN A 246 20.16 -20.65 13.02
C ASN A 246 19.48 -19.63 12.11
N LEU A 247 19.17 -18.43 12.60
CA LEU A 247 18.39 -17.42 11.89
C LEU A 247 18.97 -17.10 10.51
N GLN A 248 18.08 -17.10 9.53
CA GLN A 248 18.27 -16.56 8.18
C GLN A 248 17.52 -15.23 8.00
N VAL A 249 16.37 -15.07 8.65
CA VAL A 249 15.56 -13.86 8.61
C VAL A 249 15.18 -13.44 10.03
N LEU A 250 15.48 -12.18 10.37
CA LEU A 250 15.05 -11.53 11.60
C LEU A 250 14.38 -10.20 11.27
N GLU A 251 13.06 -10.14 11.46
CA GLU A 251 12.26 -8.96 11.23
C GLU A 251 11.59 -8.46 12.53
N LEU A 252 12.05 -7.32 13.02
CA LEU A 252 11.58 -6.68 14.27
C LEU A 252 11.14 -5.23 14.02
N CYS A 253 10.84 -4.87 12.79
CA CYS A 253 10.54 -3.48 12.44
C CYS A 253 9.21 -2.99 13.05
N GLU A 254 9.08 -1.66 13.14
CA GLU A 254 7.87 -1.00 13.65
C GLU A 254 7.45 -1.48 15.05
N ASN A 255 8.37 -1.32 15.98
CA ASN A 255 8.21 -1.58 17.42
C ASN A 255 8.79 -0.42 18.23
N GLY A 256 8.94 -0.61 19.53
CA GLY A 256 9.56 0.32 20.47
C GLY A 256 10.87 -0.17 21.07
N PHE A 257 11.60 -1.08 20.39
CA PHE A 257 12.86 -1.61 20.91
C PHE A 257 13.87 -0.48 21.19
N THR A 258 14.56 -0.56 22.32
CA THR A 258 15.48 0.46 22.84
C THR A 258 16.90 -0.06 23.02
N GLY A 259 17.83 0.83 23.38
CA GLY A 259 19.21 0.47 23.65
C GLY A 259 20.04 0.30 22.39
N GLN A 260 21.12 -0.45 22.47
CA GLN A 260 22.04 -0.70 21.36
C GLN A 260 21.80 -2.09 20.76
N ILE A 261 22.16 -2.27 19.49
CA ILE A 261 22.22 -3.61 18.89
C ILE A 261 23.36 -4.37 19.59
N PRO A 262 23.10 -5.55 20.18
CA PRO A 262 24.16 -6.33 20.83
C PRO A 262 25.11 -6.94 19.80
N GLY A 263 26.43 -6.87 20.06
CA GLY A 263 27.45 -7.45 19.17
C GLY A 263 27.28 -8.97 18.95
N ASN A 264 26.66 -9.67 19.92
CA ASN A 264 26.38 -11.11 19.83
C ASN A 264 25.42 -11.50 18.67
N ILE A 265 24.73 -10.53 18.02
CA ILE A 265 23.96 -10.80 16.79
C ILE A 265 24.85 -11.44 15.71
N SER A 266 26.18 -11.22 15.79
CA SER A 266 27.18 -11.83 14.92
C SER A 266 27.29 -13.36 15.04
N ASN A 267 26.73 -13.96 16.09
CA ASN A 267 26.61 -15.40 16.22
C ASN A 267 25.64 -16.01 15.20
N CYS A 268 24.69 -15.22 14.68
CA CYS A 268 23.74 -15.62 13.64
C CYS A 268 24.41 -15.56 12.25
N ARG A 269 25.38 -16.42 12.00
CA ARG A 269 26.24 -16.40 10.80
C ARG A 269 25.49 -16.67 9.48
N ASN A 270 24.28 -17.25 9.55
CA ASN A 270 23.43 -17.56 8.40
C ASN A 270 22.43 -16.43 8.07
N LEU A 271 22.46 -15.32 8.81
CA LEU A 271 21.48 -14.25 8.67
C LEU A 271 21.61 -13.56 7.30
N VAL A 272 20.53 -13.59 6.53
CA VAL A 272 20.41 -13.01 5.19
C VAL A 272 19.70 -11.67 5.25
N ILE A 273 18.65 -11.57 6.08
CA ILE A 273 17.84 -10.36 6.26
C ILE A 273 17.85 -9.97 7.73
N LEU A 274 18.28 -8.76 8.01
CA LEU A 274 18.12 -8.11 9.32
C LEU A 274 17.29 -6.83 9.16
N ASN A 275 16.10 -6.82 9.72
CA ASN A 275 15.20 -5.69 9.68
C ASN A 275 14.87 -5.17 11.07
N LEU A 276 15.51 -4.06 11.45
CA LEU A 276 15.31 -3.32 12.70
C LEU A 276 14.71 -1.93 12.47
N LEU A 277 14.14 -1.70 11.28
CA LEU A 277 13.56 -0.43 10.86
C LEU A 277 12.52 0.07 11.87
N SER A 278 12.50 1.39 12.12
CA SER A 278 11.45 2.03 12.94
C SER A 278 11.33 1.47 14.35
N ASN A 279 12.38 1.70 15.08
CA ASN A 279 12.49 1.41 16.51
C ASN A 279 13.13 2.61 17.25
N ASN A 280 13.50 2.43 18.49
CA ASN A 280 14.20 3.40 19.31
C ASN A 280 15.65 2.98 19.62
N PHE A 281 16.30 2.25 18.70
CA PHE A 281 17.71 1.89 18.85
C PHE A 281 18.61 3.13 18.83
N THR A 282 19.66 3.09 19.63
CA THR A 282 20.62 4.18 19.82
C THR A 282 22.07 3.71 19.67
N GLY A 283 23.01 4.64 19.71
CA GLY A 283 24.44 4.35 19.68
C GLY A 283 24.97 4.05 18.28
N LYS A 284 25.99 3.21 18.18
CA LYS A 284 26.66 2.87 16.92
C LYS A 284 26.28 1.48 16.41
N ILE A 285 26.48 1.26 15.14
CA ILE A 285 26.39 -0.07 14.54
C ILE A 285 27.55 -0.91 15.06
N PRO A 286 27.30 -2.13 15.62
CA PRO A 286 28.36 -2.97 16.16
C PRO A 286 29.37 -3.41 15.08
N THR A 287 30.66 -3.35 15.42
CA THR A 287 31.73 -3.81 14.51
C THR A 287 31.64 -5.29 14.19
N GLU A 288 31.13 -6.09 15.14
CA GLU A 288 30.95 -7.53 15.05
C GLU A 288 29.97 -7.93 13.92
N MET A 289 29.05 -7.02 13.56
CA MET A 289 28.07 -7.26 12.47
C MET A 289 28.76 -7.57 11.13
N GLY A 290 29.96 -7.03 10.90
CA GLY A 290 30.75 -7.32 9.70
C GLY A 290 31.14 -8.79 9.54
N SER A 291 31.02 -9.63 10.57
CA SER A 291 31.28 -11.07 10.47
C SER A 291 30.11 -11.89 9.91
N ILE A 292 28.93 -11.28 9.70
CA ILE A 292 27.73 -11.96 9.16
C ILE A 292 27.83 -11.95 7.62
N SER A 293 28.73 -12.72 7.05
CA SER A 293 29.04 -12.70 5.61
C SER A 293 27.88 -13.10 4.69
N SER A 294 26.85 -13.75 5.21
CA SER A 294 25.61 -14.13 4.52
C SER A 294 24.64 -12.94 4.31
N LEU A 295 24.84 -11.83 5.03
CA LEU A 295 23.88 -10.73 5.07
C LEU A 295 23.76 -10.05 3.71
N GLN A 296 22.54 -10.03 3.18
CA GLN A 296 22.18 -9.43 1.89
C GLN A 296 21.38 -8.14 2.06
N THR A 297 20.62 -8.04 3.14
CA THR A 297 19.69 -6.94 3.38
C THR A 297 19.80 -6.46 4.81
N LEU A 298 20.09 -5.17 4.98
CA LEU A 298 20.23 -4.52 6.29
C LEU A 298 19.34 -3.27 6.35
N TYR A 299 18.28 -3.34 7.16
CA TYR A 299 17.39 -2.23 7.45
C TYR A 299 17.62 -1.71 8.85
N LEU A 300 18.21 -0.54 8.98
CA LEU A 300 18.42 0.18 10.25
C LEU A 300 17.73 1.56 10.26
N GLY A 301 16.94 1.86 9.25
CA GLY A 301 16.30 3.16 9.11
C GLY A 301 15.31 3.50 10.22
N ASN A 302 15.06 4.80 10.41
CA ASN A 302 14.13 5.35 11.41
C ASN A 302 14.40 4.82 12.83
N ASN A 303 15.61 5.13 13.29
CA ASN A 303 16.12 4.86 14.64
C ASN A 303 16.90 6.11 15.12
N SER A 304 17.70 5.96 16.15
CA SER A 304 18.58 7.01 16.68
C SER A 304 20.06 6.63 16.63
N PHE A 305 20.45 5.85 15.60
CA PHE A 305 21.86 5.53 15.38
C PHE A 305 22.67 6.77 15.05
N SER A 306 23.92 6.79 15.48
CA SER A 306 24.83 7.91 15.28
C SER A 306 26.27 7.39 15.13
N ASN A 307 27.21 8.31 14.97
CA ASN A 307 28.61 8.02 14.73
C ASN A 307 28.89 7.46 13.34
N ASP A 308 30.13 7.06 13.11
CA ASP A 308 30.61 6.55 11.84
C ASP A 308 30.14 5.11 11.58
N ILE A 309 29.99 4.78 10.31
CA ILE A 309 29.74 3.42 9.86
C ILE A 309 31.06 2.63 10.03
N PRO A 310 31.04 1.47 10.73
CA PRO A 310 32.26 0.73 11.00
C PRO A 310 32.84 0.07 9.73
N ASP A 311 34.15 0.16 9.55
CA ASP A 311 34.86 -0.44 8.38
C ASP A 311 34.64 -1.96 8.27
N SER A 312 34.33 -2.64 9.37
CA SER A 312 34.04 -4.07 9.36
C SER A 312 32.85 -4.45 8.46
N LEU A 313 31.90 -3.54 8.22
CA LEU A 313 30.79 -3.80 7.31
C LEU A 313 31.24 -4.04 5.85
N LEU A 314 32.46 -3.64 5.48
CA LEU A 314 33.03 -3.96 4.15
C LEU A 314 33.25 -5.45 3.94
N SER A 315 33.26 -6.25 4.99
CA SER A 315 33.34 -7.72 4.92
C SER A 315 32.02 -8.37 4.48
N LEU A 316 30.91 -7.59 4.43
CA LEU A 316 29.61 -8.06 3.99
C LEU A 316 29.53 -8.10 2.45
N ASN A 317 30.25 -9.04 1.84
CA ASN A 317 30.40 -9.15 0.38
C ASN A 317 29.08 -9.48 -0.36
N ASN A 318 28.05 -9.92 0.34
CA ASN A 318 26.74 -10.23 -0.21
C ASN A 318 25.72 -9.11 -0.01
N LEU A 319 26.10 -8.00 0.65
CA LEU A 319 25.18 -6.91 0.97
C LEU A 319 24.75 -6.19 -0.31
N THR A 320 23.46 -6.29 -0.64
CA THR A 320 22.83 -5.65 -1.81
C THR A 320 21.92 -4.50 -1.45
N PHE A 321 21.38 -4.50 -0.23
CA PHE A 321 20.46 -3.48 0.27
C PHE A 321 20.95 -2.92 1.60
N LEU A 322 21.14 -1.60 1.67
CA LEU A 322 21.54 -0.89 2.88
C LEU A 322 20.63 0.33 3.10
N ASP A 323 19.81 0.28 4.14
CA ASP A 323 18.96 1.39 4.58
C ASP A 323 19.41 1.89 5.96
N LEU A 324 19.97 3.10 5.97
CA LEU A 324 20.38 3.85 7.16
C LEU A 324 19.57 5.13 7.33
N SER A 325 18.46 5.28 6.63
CA SER A 325 17.65 6.50 6.60
C SER A 325 17.08 6.88 7.97
N ARG A 326 16.71 8.17 8.13
CA ARG A 326 16.07 8.67 9.36
C ARG A 326 16.81 8.26 10.63
N ASN A 327 18.08 8.63 10.70
CA ASN A 327 18.96 8.43 11.83
C ASN A 327 19.72 9.73 12.17
N ASN A 328 20.70 9.66 13.03
CA ASN A 328 21.53 10.79 13.43
C ASN A 328 22.94 10.70 12.83
N PHE A 329 23.14 10.00 11.69
CA PHE A 329 24.40 9.99 10.99
C PHE A 329 24.67 11.38 10.39
N GLY A 330 25.93 11.84 10.44
CA GLY A 330 26.24 13.20 10.00
C GLY A 330 27.70 13.44 9.67
N GLY A 331 28.04 14.72 9.49
CA GLY A 331 29.35 15.10 8.97
C GLY A 331 29.43 14.92 7.46
N ASN A 332 30.66 14.90 6.91
CA ASN A 332 30.84 14.57 5.50
C ASN A 332 30.53 13.09 5.26
N ILE A 333 29.99 12.80 4.08
CA ILE A 333 29.72 11.41 3.73
C ILE A 333 31.03 10.62 3.67
N GLN A 334 31.06 9.48 4.34
CA GLN A 334 32.27 8.69 4.53
C GLN A 334 32.68 7.95 3.25
N GLU A 335 33.97 7.79 3.01
CA GLU A 335 34.51 7.03 1.87
C GLU A 335 34.15 5.55 1.86
N ILE A 336 33.79 4.99 3.00
CA ILE A 336 33.33 3.60 3.14
C ILE A 336 32.16 3.29 2.19
N PHE A 337 31.25 4.25 1.99
CA PHE A 337 30.08 4.03 1.11
C PHE A 337 30.51 3.74 -0.34
N GLY A 338 31.60 4.30 -0.81
CA GLY A 338 32.14 4.02 -2.15
C GLY A 338 32.79 2.64 -2.30
N LYS A 339 32.94 1.89 -1.22
CA LYS A 339 33.53 0.54 -1.21
C LYS A 339 32.51 -0.60 -1.20
N PHE A 340 31.20 -0.29 -1.06
CA PHE A 340 30.12 -1.29 -1.09
C PHE A 340 29.76 -1.71 -2.52
N THR A 341 30.68 -2.35 -3.23
CA THR A 341 30.56 -2.63 -4.67
C THR A 341 29.38 -3.53 -5.06
N GLN A 342 28.84 -4.31 -4.13
CA GLN A 342 27.68 -5.19 -4.38
C GLN A 342 26.33 -4.52 -4.09
N VAL A 343 26.34 -3.37 -3.40
CA VAL A 343 25.11 -2.68 -3.04
C VAL A 343 24.40 -2.14 -4.29
N LYS A 344 23.13 -2.51 -4.40
CA LYS A 344 22.20 -2.03 -5.45
C LYS A 344 21.28 -0.93 -4.92
N PHE A 345 20.96 -0.95 -3.65
CA PHE A 345 20.04 -0.02 -3.01
C PHE A 345 20.72 0.64 -1.81
N LEU A 346 21.03 1.92 -1.94
CA LEU A 346 21.65 2.73 -0.90
C LEU A 346 20.70 3.85 -0.49
N VAL A 347 20.19 3.78 0.73
CA VAL A 347 19.18 4.69 1.27
C VAL A 347 19.71 5.40 2.51
N LEU A 348 20.06 6.68 2.37
CA LEU A 348 20.66 7.52 3.42
C LEU A 348 19.81 8.76 3.75
N HIS A 349 18.56 8.80 3.29
CA HIS A 349 17.72 10.00 3.45
C HIS A 349 17.43 10.36 4.92
N SER A 350 17.10 11.62 5.16
CA SER A 350 16.72 12.12 6.48
C SER A 350 17.79 11.83 7.56
N ASN A 351 19.01 12.24 7.26
CA ASN A 351 20.14 12.20 8.17
C ASN A 351 20.73 13.62 8.31
N LEU A 352 21.92 13.74 8.88
CA LEU A 352 22.61 15.00 9.14
C LEU A 352 23.86 15.19 8.25
N TYR A 353 23.94 14.49 7.11
CA TYR A 353 25.07 14.60 6.19
C TYR A 353 25.18 15.99 5.57
N ILE A 354 26.43 16.49 5.45
CA ILE A 354 26.77 17.81 4.91
C ILE A 354 27.81 17.69 3.77
N GLY A 355 28.10 18.80 3.12
CA GLY A 355 29.13 18.89 2.08
C GLY A 355 28.75 18.26 0.75
N GLY A 356 29.75 18.00 -0.09
CA GLY A 356 29.54 17.39 -1.41
C GLY A 356 29.59 15.87 -1.38
N ILE A 357 29.03 15.22 -2.41
CA ILE A 357 29.04 13.75 -2.53
C ILE A 357 30.21 13.23 -3.40
N TYR A 358 31.00 14.11 -4.01
CA TYR A 358 32.05 13.78 -4.99
C TYR A 358 33.18 12.93 -4.39
N THR A 359 33.62 13.25 -3.18
CA THR A 359 34.78 12.60 -2.54
C THR A 359 34.46 11.24 -1.93
N SER A 360 33.19 10.89 -1.76
CA SER A 360 32.78 9.67 -1.04
C SER A 360 32.99 8.36 -1.82
N GLY A 361 33.29 8.43 -3.13
CA GLY A 361 33.37 7.25 -3.98
C GLY A 361 32.04 6.60 -4.36
N ILE A 362 30.89 7.05 -3.78
CA ILE A 362 29.54 6.52 -4.10
C ILE A 362 29.27 6.55 -5.60
N LEU A 363 29.75 7.58 -6.29
CA LEU A 363 29.53 7.78 -7.73
C LEU A 363 30.26 6.72 -8.61
N LYS A 364 31.15 5.93 -8.03
CA LYS A 364 31.86 4.83 -8.69
C LYS A 364 31.25 3.46 -8.45
N LEU A 365 30.12 3.37 -7.71
CA LEU A 365 29.47 2.10 -7.41
C LEU A 365 28.78 1.53 -8.66
N PRO A 366 29.19 0.33 -9.14
CA PRO A 366 28.79 -0.16 -10.45
C PRO A 366 27.35 -0.68 -10.50
N ASN A 367 26.83 -1.11 -9.37
CA ASN A 367 25.57 -1.86 -9.30
C ASN A 367 24.39 -1.04 -8.74
N ILE A 368 24.61 0.22 -8.36
CA ILE A 368 23.55 1.05 -7.75
C ILE A 368 22.39 1.24 -8.73
N SER A 369 21.23 0.80 -8.27
CA SER A 369 19.94 1.00 -8.92
C SER A 369 19.10 2.09 -8.24
N ILE A 370 19.16 2.17 -6.90
CA ILE A 370 18.50 3.22 -6.10
C ILE A 370 19.56 3.95 -5.28
N LEU A 371 19.62 5.27 -5.44
CA LEU A 371 20.41 6.18 -4.61
C LEU A 371 19.47 7.25 -4.04
N ASP A 372 19.15 7.13 -2.75
CA ASP A 372 18.34 8.13 -2.03
C ASP A 372 19.18 8.83 -0.95
N LEU A 373 19.53 10.09 -1.23
CA LEU A 373 20.25 10.99 -0.34
C LEU A 373 19.37 12.17 0.13
N SER A 374 18.06 12.09 -0.06
CA SER A 374 17.16 13.22 0.22
C SER A 374 17.09 13.58 1.70
N PHE A 375 16.58 14.78 2.00
CA PHE A 375 16.48 15.28 3.37
C PHE A 375 17.80 15.21 4.16
N ASN A 376 18.85 15.75 3.58
CA ASN A 376 20.14 15.98 4.22
C ASN A 376 20.54 17.47 4.05
N LYS A 377 21.80 17.79 4.27
CA LYS A 377 22.37 19.12 4.03
C LYS A 377 23.50 19.05 2.99
N PHE A 378 23.39 18.12 2.03
CA PHE A 378 24.35 18.04 0.93
C PHE A 378 24.33 19.33 0.12
N SER A 379 25.51 19.80 -0.27
CA SER A 379 25.70 21.10 -0.93
C SER A 379 26.72 21.02 -2.07
N GLY A 380 26.88 22.13 -2.78
CA GLY A 380 27.75 22.22 -3.95
C GLY A 380 27.03 21.81 -5.24
N PRO A 381 27.76 21.71 -6.36
CA PRO A 381 27.18 21.35 -7.65
C PRO A 381 26.78 19.86 -7.70
N LEU A 382 25.81 19.53 -8.56
CA LEU A 382 25.48 18.15 -8.90
C LEU A 382 26.66 17.54 -9.68
N PRO A 383 27.23 16.40 -9.23
CA PRO A 383 28.36 15.77 -9.93
C PRO A 383 27.96 15.21 -11.29
N VAL A 384 28.72 15.51 -12.33
CA VAL A 384 28.50 14.96 -13.68
C VAL A 384 28.70 13.45 -13.72
N GLU A 385 29.52 12.92 -12.84
CA GLU A 385 29.86 11.48 -12.71
C GLU A 385 28.66 10.60 -12.37
N ILE A 386 27.56 11.16 -11.84
CA ILE A 386 26.30 10.42 -11.69
C ILE A 386 25.85 9.84 -13.04
N SER A 387 26.12 10.55 -14.15
CA SER A 387 25.78 10.09 -15.50
C SER A 387 26.49 8.80 -15.93
N GLU A 388 27.57 8.44 -15.24
CA GLU A 388 28.37 7.24 -15.50
C GLU A 388 27.87 6.01 -14.74
N MET A 389 26.77 6.12 -13.95
CA MET A 389 26.18 5.01 -13.16
C MET A 389 25.19 4.21 -14.03
N PRO A 390 25.60 3.08 -14.65
CA PRO A 390 24.82 2.45 -15.73
C PRO A 390 23.55 1.73 -15.26
N SER A 391 23.51 1.38 -13.98
CA SER A 391 22.40 0.61 -13.37
C SER A 391 21.34 1.50 -12.73
N LEU A 392 21.55 2.83 -12.67
CA LEU A 392 20.71 3.74 -11.89
C LEU A 392 19.30 3.87 -12.48
N LYS A 393 18.31 3.50 -11.66
CA LYS A 393 16.88 3.62 -11.95
C LYS A 393 16.23 4.76 -11.17
N PHE A 394 16.66 4.99 -9.91
CA PHE A 394 16.08 5.99 -9.03
C PHE A 394 17.20 6.87 -8.46
N LEU A 395 17.18 8.16 -8.77
CA LEU A 395 18.04 9.18 -8.20
C LEU A 395 17.18 10.18 -7.42
N ILE A 396 17.29 10.16 -6.10
CA ILE A 396 16.49 10.98 -5.19
C ILE A 396 17.42 11.85 -4.34
N LEU A 397 17.55 13.12 -4.73
CA LEU A 397 18.42 14.12 -4.09
C LEU A 397 17.62 15.30 -3.51
N ALA A 398 16.31 15.17 -3.40
CA ALA A 398 15.41 16.23 -2.95
C ALA A 398 15.68 16.69 -1.51
N TYR A 399 15.26 17.91 -1.19
CA TYR A 399 15.45 18.49 0.15
C TYR A 399 16.90 18.48 0.63
N ASN A 400 17.76 19.11 -0.18
CA ASN A 400 19.18 19.35 0.09
C ASN A 400 19.54 20.81 -0.24
N GLU A 401 20.84 21.13 -0.27
CA GLU A 401 21.37 22.45 -0.60
C GLU A 401 22.20 22.42 -1.90
N PHE A 402 21.95 21.44 -2.79
CA PHE A 402 22.63 21.38 -4.09
C PHE A 402 22.36 22.66 -4.90
N SER A 403 23.40 23.15 -5.58
CA SER A 403 23.38 24.42 -6.31
C SER A 403 24.00 24.27 -7.71
N GLY A 404 23.99 25.35 -8.48
CA GLY A 404 24.49 25.32 -9.87
C GLY A 404 23.47 24.70 -10.83
N THR A 405 23.92 24.30 -12.00
CA THR A 405 23.10 23.79 -13.09
C THR A 405 22.91 22.27 -12.99
N ILE A 406 21.84 21.76 -13.60
CA ILE A 406 21.65 20.33 -13.78
C ILE A 406 22.56 19.87 -14.94
N PRO A 407 23.46 18.89 -14.74
CA PRO A 407 24.33 18.39 -15.80
C PRO A 407 23.54 17.82 -16.98
N SER A 408 23.87 18.22 -18.20
CA SER A 408 23.25 17.72 -19.43
C SER A 408 23.49 16.22 -19.63
N GLU A 409 24.56 15.70 -19.08
CA GLU A 409 25.00 14.31 -19.12
C GLU A 409 24.03 13.36 -18.41
N TYR A 410 23.18 13.87 -17.49
CA TYR A 410 22.14 13.05 -16.85
C TYR A 410 21.13 12.48 -17.87
N GLY A 411 21.04 13.10 -19.06
CA GLY A 411 20.29 12.52 -20.20
C GLY A 411 20.85 11.19 -20.72
N ASN A 412 22.05 10.76 -20.29
CA ASN A 412 22.66 9.48 -20.67
C ASN A 412 22.21 8.32 -19.76
N LEU A 413 21.53 8.58 -18.65
CA LEU A 413 21.00 7.58 -17.72
C LEU A 413 19.80 6.84 -18.31
N SER A 414 20.02 6.01 -19.30
CA SER A 414 18.97 5.38 -20.13
C SER A 414 17.99 4.50 -19.34
N ARG A 415 18.40 3.99 -18.18
CA ARG A 415 17.57 3.17 -17.28
C ARG A 415 16.80 3.97 -16.23
N LEU A 416 17.02 5.29 -16.18
CA LEU A 416 16.44 6.13 -15.14
C LEU A 416 14.92 6.17 -15.24
N GLN A 417 14.25 5.83 -14.14
CA GLN A 417 12.80 5.82 -14.00
C GLN A 417 12.29 6.96 -13.11
N ALA A 418 13.09 7.41 -12.15
CA ALA A 418 12.77 8.57 -11.32
C ALA A 418 13.97 9.47 -11.11
N LEU A 419 13.76 10.77 -11.30
CA LEU A 419 14.67 11.84 -10.96
C LEU A 419 13.96 12.84 -10.05
N ASP A 420 14.37 12.90 -8.79
CA ASP A 420 13.86 13.88 -7.83
C ASP A 420 14.99 14.81 -7.34
N LEU A 421 15.02 16.02 -7.87
CA LEU A 421 15.93 17.11 -7.50
C LEU A 421 15.17 18.25 -6.80
N SER A 422 13.93 18.06 -6.40
CA SER A 422 13.07 19.10 -5.83
C SER A 422 13.62 19.63 -4.50
N PHE A 423 13.23 20.87 -4.15
CA PHE A 423 13.66 21.51 -2.90
C PHE A 423 15.18 21.56 -2.75
N ASN A 424 15.85 22.18 -3.75
CA ASN A 424 17.28 22.48 -3.77
C ASN A 424 17.51 23.95 -4.15
N ARG A 425 18.76 24.35 -4.43
CA ARG A 425 19.16 25.69 -4.89
C ARG A 425 19.65 25.68 -6.34
N LEU A 426 19.11 24.75 -7.16
CA LEU A 426 19.52 24.57 -8.55
C LEU A 426 19.04 25.74 -9.42
N ASN A 427 19.84 26.11 -10.41
CA ASN A 427 19.57 27.19 -11.36
C ASN A 427 19.83 26.74 -12.81
N GLY A 428 19.79 27.69 -13.75
CA GLY A 428 19.94 27.40 -15.17
C GLY A 428 18.73 26.72 -15.78
N SER A 429 18.87 26.13 -16.94
CA SER A 429 17.78 25.53 -17.72
C SER A 429 17.63 24.01 -17.46
N ILE A 430 16.44 23.48 -17.73
CA ILE A 430 16.22 22.05 -17.84
C ILE A 430 16.95 21.53 -19.07
N PRO A 431 17.86 20.52 -18.94
CA PRO A 431 18.63 20.05 -20.08
C PRO A 431 17.75 19.42 -21.18
N PRO A 432 17.86 19.83 -22.46
CA PRO A 432 17.15 19.18 -23.57
C PRO A 432 17.47 17.70 -23.71
N THR A 433 18.68 17.28 -23.26
CA THR A 433 19.12 15.88 -23.26
C THR A 433 18.24 14.95 -22.44
N PHE A 434 17.39 15.49 -21.53
CA PHE A 434 16.41 14.70 -20.81
C PHE A 434 15.40 14.00 -21.74
N GLY A 435 15.19 14.50 -22.96
CA GLY A 435 14.42 13.80 -23.98
C GLY A 435 14.94 12.42 -24.37
N LYS A 436 16.17 12.05 -23.96
CA LYS A 436 16.72 10.69 -24.14
C LYS A 436 16.23 9.71 -23.07
N LEU A 437 15.67 10.17 -21.94
CA LEU A 437 15.25 9.38 -20.79
C LEU A 437 13.90 8.70 -21.05
N ARG A 438 13.83 7.75 -21.95
CA ARG A 438 12.58 7.11 -22.38
C ARG A 438 11.93 6.22 -21.32
N SER A 439 12.69 5.77 -20.32
CA SER A 439 12.19 4.96 -19.18
C SER A 439 11.68 5.83 -18.03
N LEU A 440 11.84 7.15 -18.09
CA LEU A 440 11.52 8.07 -17.01
C LEU A 440 10.00 8.10 -16.76
N LEU A 441 9.58 7.78 -15.54
CA LEU A 441 8.20 7.83 -15.06
C LEU A 441 7.95 9.08 -14.22
N TRP A 442 8.93 9.50 -13.41
CA TRP A 442 8.87 10.64 -12.49
C TRP A 442 9.97 11.65 -12.78
N LEU A 443 9.60 12.92 -13.01
CA LEU A 443 10.51 14.05 -13.06
C LEU A 443 10.06 15.13 -12.08
N MET A 444 10.77 15.26 -10.97
CA MET A 444 10.47 16.17 -9.86
C MET A 444 11.59 17.20 -9.74
N LEU A 445 11.32 18.43 -10.20
CA LEU A 445 12.25 19.56 -10.18
C LEU A 445 11.71 20.76 -9.40
N ALA A 446 10.61 20.60 -8.69
CA ALA A 446 9.91 21.69 -8.01
C ALA A 446 10.75 22.38 -6.94
N ASN A 447 10.42 23.63 -6.63
CA ASN A 447 11.07 24.42 -5.57
C ASN A 447 12.59 24.50 -5.75
N ASN A 448 12.99 25.08 -6.89
CA ASN A 448 14.36 25.43 -7.27
C ASN A 448 14.36 26.85 -7.86
N SER A 449 15.47 27.26 -8.48
CA SER A 449 15.61 28.53 -9.23
C SER A 449 15.83 28.30 -10.72
N LEU A 450 15.28 27.21 -11.27
CA LEU A 450 15.43 26.86 -12.68
C LEU A 450 14.75 27.91 -13.56
N SER A 451 15.39 28.26 -14.68
CA SER A 451 14.97 29.32 -15.60
C SER A 451 15.03 28.84 -17.06
N GLY A 452 14.69 29.72 -17.99
CA GLY A 452 14.58 29.37 -19.41
C GLY A 452 13.29 28.64 -19.75
N GLU A 453 13.21 28.07 -20.92
CA GLU A 453 12.01 27.44 -21.45
C GLU A 453 11.94 25.94 -21.07
N ILE A 454 10.73 25.37 -21.07
CA ILE A 454 10.57 23.91 -21.02
C ILE A 454 11.05 23.34 -22.35
N PRO A 455 12.08 22.48 -22.39
CA PRO A 455 12.63 21.99 -23.64
C PRO A 455 11.61 21.11 -24.39
N PRO A 456 11.36 21.36 -25.69
CA PRO A 456 10.47 20.52 -26.51
C PRO A 456 10.86 19.05 -26.50
N ASP A 457 12.17 18.75 -26.40
CA ASP A 457 12.73 17.39 -26.34
C ASP A 457 12.15 16.57 -25.19
N LEU A 458 11.69 17.20 -24.10
CA LEU A 458 11.07 16.50 -22.99
C LEU A 458 9.83 15.67 -23.40
N GLY A 459 9.18 16.08 -24.51
CA GLY A 459 8.10 15.29 -25.13
C GLY A 459 8.52 13.90 -25.62
N ASN A 460 9.81 13.63 -25.77
CA ASN A 460 10.32 12.30 -26.12
C ASN A 460 10.35 11.32 -24.93
N CYS A 461 10.13 11.81 -23.71
CA CYS A 461 10.00 10.97 -22.50
C CYS A 461 8.60 10.31 -22.49
N THR A 462 8.37 9.36 -23.39
CA THR A 462 7.05 8.77 -23.62
C THR A 462 6.52 7.94 -22.45
N SER A 463 7.36 7.57 -21.48
CA SER A 463 6.94 6.91 -20.25
C SER A 463 6.56 7.88 -19.13
N LEU A 464 6.85 9.19 -19.26
CA LEU A 464 6.73 10.17 -18.18
C LEU A 464 5.26 10.43 -17.81
N LEU A 465 4.87 10.00 -16.64
CA LEU A 465 3.50 10.18 -16.10
C LEU A 465 3.43 11.28 -15.05
N TRP A 466 4.49 11.50 -14.30
CA TRP A 466 4.47 12.43 -13.17
C TRP A 466 5.52 13.51 -13.37
N LEU A 467 5.06 14.69 -13.78
CA LEU A 467 5.89 15.86 -14.04
C LEU A 467 5.59 16.97 -13.03
N ASN A 468 6.58 17.36 -12.23
CA ASN A 468 6.48 18.47 -11.30
C ASN A 468 7.63 19.48 -11.50
N LEU A 469 7.31 20.62 -12.10
CA LEU A 469 8.21 21.75 -12.32
C LEU A 469 7.79 22.99 -11.51
N ALA A 470 6.88 22.85 -10.54
CA ALA A 470 6.30 23.96 -9.82
C ALA A 470 7.35 24.79 -9.04
N ASN A 471 7.02 26.06 -8.82
CA ASN A 471 7.81 26.98 -8.00
C ASN A 471 9.26 27.09 -8.48
N ASN A 472 9.42 27.49 -9.73
CA ASN A 472 10.69 27.82 -10.39
C ASN A 472 10.58 29.19 -11.08
N GLN A 473 11.51 29.51 -11.97
CA GLN A 473 11.52 30.74 -12.77
C GLN A 473 11.44 30.44 -14.27
N LEU A 474 10.80 29.29 -14.63
CA LEU A 474 10.64 28.87 -16.02
C LEU A 474 9.77 29.88 -16.78
N SER A 475 10.11 30.12 -18.04
CA SER A 475 9.47 31.11 -18.92
C SER A 475 9.13 30.49 -20.28
N GLY A 476 8.59 31.31 -21.20
CA GLY A 476 8.17 30.84 -22.51
C GLY A 476 6.85 30.07 -22.47
N LYS A 477 6.54 29.34 -23.53
CA LYS A 477 5.25 28.61 -23.69
C LYS A 477 5.36 27.14 -23.33
N ILE A 478 4.22 26.49 -23.13
CA ILE A 478 4.14 25.03 -23.14
C ILE A 478 4.46 24.55 -24.57
N PRO A 479 5.57 23.84 -24.79
CA PRO A 479 5.84 23.35 -26.13
C PRO A 479 4.82 22.28 -26.53
N PRO A 480 4.26 22.33 -27.74
CA PRO A 480 3.28 21.32 -28.20
C PRO A 480 3.79 19.89 -28.08
N GLN A 481 5.10 19.67 -28.23
CA GLN A 481 5.74 18.35 -28.08
C GLN A 481 5.57 17.78 -26.67
N LEU A 482 5.45 18.62 -25.63
CA LEU A 482 5.27 18.16 -24.25
C LEU A 482 4.02 17.28 -24.09
N THR A 483 3.01 17.45 -24.95
CA THR A 483 1.78 16.64 -24.90
C THR A 483 2.00 15.17 -25.28
N ASN A 484 3.19 14.80 -25.76
CA ASN A 484 3.55 13.42 -26.07
C ASN A 484 4.08 12.62 -24.86
N ILE A 485 4.33 13.27 -23.71
CA ILE A 485 4.71 12.52 -22.50
C ILE A 485 3.57 11.55 -22.10
N GLY A 486 3.95 10.43 -21.44
CA GLY A 486 2.99 9.44 -20.96
C GLY A 486 2.26 8.63 -22.05
N THR A 487 2.63 8.77 -23.32
CA THR A 487 1.97 8.03 -24.41
C THR A 487 2.31 6.54 -24.41
N ASN A 488 3.49 6.14 -23.90
CA ASN A 488 3.90 4.75 -23.86
C ASN A 488 4.63 4.36 -22.54
N PRO A 489 3.99 4.42 -21.36
CA PRO A 489 4.60 3.97 -20.11
C PRO A 489 4.70 2.44 -20.03
N SER A 490 3.93 1.71 -20.84
CA SER A 490 3.88 0.25 -20.84
C SER A 490 5.25 -0.38 -21.09
N ALA A 491 6.09 0.23 -21.92
CA ALA A 491 7.43 -0.27 -22.21
C ALA A 491 8.31 -0.35 -20.93
N THR A 492 8.26 0.67 -20.07
CA THR A 492 8.96 0.69 -18.78
C THR A 492 8.39 -0.34 -17.81
N PHE A 493 7.06 -0.43 -17.72
CA PHE A 493 6.39 -1.42 -16.87
C PHE A 493 6.69 -2.86 -17.27
N GLU A 494 6.73 -3.15 -18.58
CA GLU A 494 7.11 -4.47 -19.09
C GLU A 494 8.57 -4.81 -18.77
N SER A 495 9.48 -3.84 -18.88
CA SER A 495 10.87 -4.03 -18.47
C SER A 495 10.96 -4.41 -16.99
N ASN A 496 10.23 -3.69 -16.12
CA ASN A 496 10.20 -3.99 -14.69
C ASN A 496 9.66 -5.39 -14.40
N ARG A 497 8.59 -5.82 -15.09
CA ARG A 497 8.04 -7.18 -14.95
C ARG A 497 9.02 -8.26 -15.38
N ARG A 498 9.79 -8.04 -16.45
CA ARG A 498 10.78 -9.01 -16.95
C ARG A 498 11.98 -9.15 -16.04
N GLU A 499 12.44 -8.05 -15.48
CA GLU A 499 13.61 -8.06 -14.59
C GLU A 499 13.29 -8.75 -13.26
N ASN A 500 12.00 -8.85 -12.90
CA ASN A 500 11.48 -9.46 -11.66
C ASN A 500 12.31 -9.06 -10.41
N ASP A 501 13.02 -7.92 -10.51
CA ASP A 501 13.68 -7.31 -9.38
C ASP A 501 12.56 -6.93 -8.43
N ARG A 502 12.36 -7.73 -7.40
CA ARG A 502 11.58 -7.27 -6.25
C ARG A 502 12.31 -6.01 -5.78
N ILE A 503 11.75 -4.87 -6.15
CA ILE A 503 12.18 -3.59 -5.58
C ILE A 503 11.73 -3.69 -4.13
N VAL A 504 12.64 -4.18 -3.31
CA VAL A 504 12.42 -4.31 -1.87
C VAL A 504 12.32 -2.88 -1.38
N GLY A 505 11.08 -2.37 -1.27
CA GLY A 505 10.83 -1.02 -0.80
C GLY A 505 11.42 -0.83 0.58
N GLY A 506 12.41 0.03 0.68
CA GLY A 506 12.87 0.57 1.96
C GLY A 506 11.95 1.69 2.43
N SER A 507 12.32 2.38 3.49
CA SER A 507 11.59 3.56 3.97
C SER A 507 11.65 4.74 2.99
N GLY A 508 12.64 4.75 2.07
CA GLY A 508 12.91 5.86 1.15
C GLY A 508 11.89 6.00 0.04
N GLU A 509 11.54 4.92 -0.62
CA GLU A 509 10.57 4.94 -1.73
C GLU A 509 9.18 5.33 -1.24
N CYS A 510 8.80 4.89 -0.05
CA CYS A 510 7.53 5.25 0.55
C CYS A 510 7.47 6.74 0.88
N LEU A 511 8.55 7.31 1.39
CA LEU A 511 8.65 8.74 1.63
C LEU A 511 8.63 9.53 0.31
N ALA A 512 9.34 9.06 -0.72
CA ALA A 512 9.32 9.66 -2.04
C ALA A 512 7.92 9.61 -2.64
N MET A 513 7.25 8.48 -2.60
CA MET A 513 5.88 8.32 -3.12
C MET A 513 4.88 9.23 -2.40
N GLN A 514 4.98 9.36 -1.07
CA GLN A 514 4.15 10.30 -0.32
C GLN A 514 4.37 11.76 -0.75
N ARG A 515 5.59 12.15 -1.11
CA ARG A 515 5.89 13.49 -1.63
C ARG A 515 5.43 13.68 -3.07
N TRP A 516 5.53 12.63 -3.89
CA TRP A 516 5.21 12.68 -5.31
C TRP A 516 3.69 12.60 -5.56
N ILE A 517 2.94 12.04 -4.62
CA ILE A 517 1.46 12.03 -4.68
C ILE A 517 0.94 13.37 -4.13
N PRO A 518 0.20 14.15 -4.92
CA PRO A 518 -0.37 15.41 -4.46
C PRO A 518 -1.54 15.15 -3.50
N ALA A 519 -1.22 15.02 -2.20
CA ALA A 519 -2.15 14.65 -1.14
C ALA A 519 -3.37 15.56 -0.97
N ASN A 520 -3.29 16.80 -1.46
CA ASN A 520 -4.38 17.78 -1.33
C ASN A 520 -5.54 17.57 -2.32
N TYR A 521 -5.45 16.58 -3.21
CA TYR A 521 -6.39 16.38 -4.30
C TYR A 521 -6.95 14.96 -4.35
N PRO A 522 -8.28 14.78 -4.23
CA PRO A 522 -8.92 13.50 -4.47
C PRO A 522 -8.70 13.01 -5.93
N PRO A 523 -8.60 11.73 -6.20
CA PRO A 523 -8.60 10.59 -5.26
C PRO A 523 -7.24 10.32 -4.62
N LEU A 524 -6.23 11.16 -4.89
CA LEU A 524 -4.84 10.92 -4.48
C LEU A 524 -4.64 11.12 -2.97
N SER A 525 -5.40 12.05 -2.36
CA SER A 525 -5.40 12.26 -0.91
C SER A 525 -5.76 11.00 -0.13
N PHE A 526 -6.74 10.24 -0.62
CA PHE A 526 -7.17 8.99 -0.01
C PHE A 526 -6.05 7.94 0.03
N VAL A 527 -5.27 7.83 -1.06
CA VAL A 527 -4.11 6.92 -1.11
C VAL A 527 -3.03 7.34 -0.12
N TYR A 528 -2.84 8.64 0.06
CA TYR A 528 -1.88 9.17 1.04
C TYR A 528 -2.20 8.73 2.47
N ASP A 529 -3.48 8.77 2.85
CA ASP A 529 -3.93 8.41 4.20
C ASP A 529 -3.76 6.91 4.52
N ILE A 530 -3.81 6.05 3.50
CA ILE A 530 -3.64 4.60 3.66
C ILE A 530 -2.21 4.11 3.40
N LEU A 531 -1.29 4.96 3.02
CA LEU A 531 0.12 4.63 2.85
C LEU A 531 0.79 4.34 4.19
N THR A 532 0.43 3.22 4.81
CA THR A 532 1.27 2.59 5.83
C THR A 532 2.53 2.04 5.16
N ARG A 533 3.60 1.81 5.90
CA ARG A 533 4.86 1.29 5.32
C ARG A 533 4.68 -0.06 4.63
N LYS A 534 3.85 -0.95 5.18
CA LYS A 534 3.54 -2.26 4.60
C LYS A 534 2.74 -2.13 3.31
N SER A 535 1.68 -1.31 3.32
CA SER A 535 0.87 -1.03 2.13
C SER A 535 1.65 -0.24 1.07
N CYS A 536 2.55 0.65 1.48
CA CYS A 536 3.39 1.40 0.57
C CYS A 536 4.29 0.49 -0.27
N ARG A 537 4.95 -0.50 0.34
CA ARG A 537 5.80 -1.45 -0.38
C ARG A 537 5.03 -2.19 -1.47
N SER A 538 3.86 -2.72 -1.13
CA SER A 538 3.00 -3.40 -2.11
C SER A 538 2.50 -2.48 -3.20
N MET A 539 2.11 -1.25 -2.86
CA MET A 539 1.66 -0.25 -3.83
C MET A 539 2.77 0.22 -4.76
N TRP A 540 3.98 0.40 -4.23
CA TRP A 540 5.14 0.77 -5.03
C TRP A 540 5.46 -0.29 -6.08
N ASP A 541 5.52 -1.54 -5.65
CA ASP A 541 5.73 -2.68 -6.53
C ASP A 541 4.61 -2.79 -7.58
N TRP A 542 3.37 -2.62 -7.19
CA TRP A 542 2.21 -2.62 -8.09
C TRP A 542 2.29 -1.52 -9.17
N ILE A 543 2.61 -0.29 -8.78
CA ILE A 543 2.75 0.84 -9.70
C ILE A 543 3.89 0.58 -10.68
N LEU A 544 5.04 0.11 -10.21
CA LEU A 544 6.21 -0.15 -11.07
C LEU A 544 5.98 -1.29 -12.06
N HIS A 545 5.07 -2.21 -11.75
CA HIS A 545 4.64 -3.27 -12.66
C HIS A 545 3.47 -2.85 -13.57
N GLY A 546 2.99 -1.61 -13.49
CA GLY A 546 1.95 -1.06 -14.35
C GLY A 546 0.52 -1.42 -13.93
N ASN A 547 0.32 -1.82 -12.68
CA ASN A 547 -1.01 -2.12 -12.16
C ASN A 547 -1.72 -0.84 -11.70
N GLY A 548 -2.92 -0.61 -12.18
CA GLY A 548 -3.73 0.56 -11.78
C GLY A 548 -4.26 0.41 -10.37
N ILE A 549 -4.08 1.45 -9.56
CA ILE A 549 -4.54 1.49 -8.16
C ILE A 549 -5.55 2.60 -7.89
N PHE A 550 -5.72 3.52 -8.82
CA PHE A 550 -6.62 4.68 -8.66
C PHE A 550 -7.90 4.50 -9.48
N PRO A 551 -9.08 4.67 -8.89
CA PRO A 551 -10.35 4.63 -9.60
C PRO A 551 -10.55 5.92 -10.40
N ILE A 552 -10.11 5.95 -11.65
CA ILE A 552 -10.16 7.10 -12.55
C ILE A 552 -11.20 6.88 -13.64
N CYS A 553 -11.90 7.94 -14.01
CA CYS A 553 -12.83 7.92 -15.13
C CYS A 553 -12.11 7.87 -16.47
N ALA A 554 -12.68 7.13 -17.40
CA ALA A 554 -12.32 7.31 -18.80
C ALA A 554 -12.86 8.65 -19.32
N ALA A 555 -12.14 9.27 -20.26
CA ALA A 555 -12.55 10.53 -20.86
C ALA A 555 -14.02 10.47 -21.37
N GLY A 556 -14.81 11.48 -21.05
CA GLY A 556 -16.22 11.56 -21.42
C GLY A 556 -17.18 10.59 -20.71
N SER A 557 -16.70 9.79 -19.75
CA SER A 557 -17.49 8.77 -19.03
C SER A 557 -17.46 9.01 -17.52
N SER A 558 -18.53 8.64 -16.82
CA SER A 558 -18.55 8.54 -15.35
C SER A 558 -18.10 7.15 -14.84
N PHE A 559 -17.88 6.20 -15.75
CA PHE A 559 -17.41 4.86 -15.38
C PHE A 559 -15.94 4.89 -14.98
N ARG A 560 -15.63 4.36 -13.79
CA ARG A 560 -14.28 4.34 -13.22
C ARG A 560 -13.62 2.99 -13.43
N THR A 561 -12.38 3.02 -13.88
CA THR A 561 -11.48 1.86 -13.94
C THR A 561 -10.24 2.12 -13.12
N PHE A 562 -9.64 1.08 -12.59
CA PHE A 562 -8.37 1.21 -11.87
C PHE A 562 -7.25 1.46 -12.88
N GLN A 563 -6.61 2.62 -12.76
CA GLN A 563 -5.56 3.08 -13.67
C GLN A 563 -4.39 3.66 -12.87
N ILE A 564 -3.28 3.93 -13.57
CA ILE A 564 -2.18 4.75 -13.08
C ILE A 564 -2.34 6.13 -13.72
N PRO A 565 -2.88 7.13 -13.01
CA PRO A 565 -3.03 8.47 -13.56
C PRO A 565 -1.72 9.24 -13.47
N GLY A 566 -1.40 9.95 -14.54
CA GLY A 566 -0.36 10.96 -14.52
C GLY A 566 -0.84 12.30 -13.95
N TYR A 567 0.11 13.20 -13.65
CA TYR A 567 -0.17 14.60 -13.40
C TYR A 567 0.90 15.52 -14.03
N VAL A 568 0.50 16.74 -14.34
CA VAL A 568 1.36 17.83 -14.77
C VAL A 568 1.20 19.01 -13.83
N GLN A 569 2.29 19.39 -13.15
CA GLN A 569 2.37 20.46 -12.17
C GLN A 569 3.37 21.51 -12.64
N LEU A 570 2.90 22.63 -13.16
CA LEU A 570 3.71 23.74 -13.68
C LEU A 570 3.50 25.05 -12.91
N SER A 571 2.74 25.03 -11.82
CA SER A 571 2.34 26.25 -11.10
C SER A 571 3.53 27.00 -10.49
N GLY A 572 3.37 28.30 -10.27
CA GLY A 572 4.39 29.12 -9.62
C GLY A 572 5.63 29.32 -10.49
N ASN A 573 5.44 29.63 -11.76
CA ASN A 573 6.50 29.95 -12.73
C ASN A 573 6.20 31.28 -13.44
N ARG A 574 6.95 31.60 -14.51
CA ARG A 574 6.73 32.74 -15.42
C ARG A 574 6.35 32.27 -16.83
N LEU A 575 5.71 31.09 -16.91
CA LEU A 575 5.29 30.53 -18.19
C LEU A 575 4.19 31.40 -18.80
N SER A 576 4.23 31.56 -20.12
CA SER A 576 3.36 32.50 -20.87
C SER A 576 2.86 31.84 -22.15
N GLY A 577 2.14 32.61 -22.98
CA GLY A 577 1.58 32.11 -24.23
C GLY A 577 0.23 31.43 -24.03
N GLU A 578 -0.30 30.86 -25.09
CA GLU A 578 -1.55 30.12 -25.10
C GLU A 578 -1.31 28.65 -24.76
N VAL A 579 -2.30 28.00 -24.12
CA VAL A 579 -2.29 26.55 -23.93
C VAL A 579 -2.56 25.88 -25.27
N PRO A 580 -1.70 24.98 -25.75
CA PRO A 580 -1.88 24.38 -27.07
C PRO A 580 -3.10 23.46 -27.09
N PRO A 581 -3.90 23.43 -28.17
CA PRO A 581 -5.04 22.51 -28.32
C PRO A 581 -4.64 21.03 -28.21
N ASP A 582 -3.40 20.70 -28.54
CA ASP A 582 -2.81 19.36 -28.38
C ASP A 582 -2.85 18.85 -26.93
N ILE A 583 -3.16 19.70 -25.93
CA ILE A 583 -3.29 19.30 -24.52
C ILE A 583 -4.32 18.17 -24.34
N GLY A 584 -5.36 18.12 -25.17
CA GLY A 584 -6.37 17.04 -25.17
C GLY A 584 -5.79 15.65 -25.46
N LYS A 585 -4.61 15.53 -26.07
CA LYS A 585 -3.93 14.25 -26.32
C LYS A 585 -3.42 13.57 -25.05
N MET A 586 -3.36 14.27 -23.93
CA MET A 586 -2.80 13.78 -22.67
C MET A 586 -3.79 12.87 -21.91
N GLN A 587 -4.18 11.76 -22.53
CA GLN A 587 -5.22 10.82 -22.08
C GLN A 587 -4.85 10.03 -20.80
N LYS A 588 -3.60 10.08 -20.35
CA LYS A 588 -3.14 9.42 -19.13
C LYS A 588 -3.09 10.34 -17.91
N PHE A 589 -3.48 11.62 -18.08
CA PHE A 589 -3.28 12.64 -17.05
C PHE A 589 -4.62 13.05 -16.42
N SER A 590 -4.74 12.86 -15.12
CA SER A 590 -5.94 13.21 -14.35
C SER A 590 -5.84 14.55 -13.64
N MET A 591 -4.67 15.20 -13.68
CA MET A 591 -4.47 16.48 -13.02
C MET A 591 -3.61 17.40 -13.89
N LEU A 592 -4.08 18.64 -14.04
CA LEU A 592 -3.38 19.72 -14.72
C LEU A 592 -3.36 20.97 -13.85
N HIS A 593 -2.16 21.37 -13.42
CA HIS A 593 -1.91 22.55 -12.61
C HIS A 593 -1.05 23.56 -13.37
N LEU A 594 -1.65 24.66 -13.79
CA LEU A 594 -1.01 25.79 -14.50
C LEU A 594 -1.09 27.10 -13.71
N GLY A 595 -1.62 27.07 -12.49
CA GLY A 595 -1.85 28.26 -11.69
C GLY A 595 -0.60 29.08 -11.37
N PHE A 596 -0.76 30.37 -11.08
CA PHE A 596 0.37 31.27 -10.76
C PHE A 596 1.42 31.32 -11.87
N ASN A 597 1.00 31.68 -13.09
CA ASN A 597 1.83 31.86 -14.26
C ASN A 597 1.38 33.11 -15.04
N GLU A 598 1.86 33.28 -16.27
CA GLU A 598 1.52 34.39 -17.14
C GLU A 598 0.81 33.94 -18.43
N PHE A 599 0.10 32.78 -18.40
CA PHE A 599 -0.65 32.30 -19.54
C PHE A 599 -1.75 33.26 -19.96
N TYR A 600 -1.96 33.43 -21.26
CA TYR A 600 -2.97 34.33 -21.80
C TYR A 600 -3.74 33.66 -22.97
N GLY A 601 -4.66 34.37 -23.57
CA GLY A 601 -5.51 33.88 -24.68
C GLY A 601 -6.67 33.05 -24.16
N LYS A 602 -7.31 32.30 -25.06
CA LYS A 602 -8.45 31.44 -24.72
C LYS A 602 -8.01 30.07 -24.22
N LEU A 603 -8.77 29.52 -23.30
CA LEU A 603 -8.59 28.13 -22.91
C LEU A 603 -9.12 27.22 -24.07
N PRO A 604 -8.33 26.24 -24.54
CA PRO A 604 -8.76 25.39 -25.64
C PRO A 604 -9.86 24.43 -25.22
N PRO A 605 -10.95 24.27 -26.01
CA PRO A 605 -12.05 23.34 -25.68
C PRO A 605 -11.59 21.87 -25.61
N GLN A 606 -10.52 21.49 -26.32
CA GLN A 606 -9.93 20.14 -26.28
C GLN A 606 -9.48 19.67 -24.89
N ILE A 607 -9.47 20.56 -23.90
CA ILE A 607 -9.18 20.19 -22.51
C ILE A 607 -10.21 19.17 -21.96
N GLU A 608 -11.43 19.14 -22.54
CA GLU A 608 -12.47 18.16 -22.21
C GLU A 608 -12.06 16.70 -22.52
N GLU A 609 -11.15 16.51 -23.47
CA GLU A 609 -10.67 15.20 -23.88
C GLU A 609 -9.78 14.55 -22.82
N MET A 610 -9.26 15.32 -21.85
CA MET A 610 -8.47 14.80 -20.74
C MET A 610 -9.38 14.20 -19.65
N PRO A 611 -9.00 13.06 -19.04
CA PRO A 611 -9.76 12.45 -17.92
C PRO A 611 -9.48 13.18 -16.59
N LEU A 612 -9.68 14.51 -16.57
CA LEU A 612 -9.28 15.34 -15.43
C LEU A 612 -10.17 15.09 -14.21
N VAL A 613 -9.52 14.97 -13.08
CA VAL A 613 -10.08 15.06 -11.73
C VAL A 613 -9.79 16.46 -11.15
N VAL A 614 -8.65 17.05 -11.53
CA VAL A 614 -8.22 18.36 -11.06
C VAL A 614 -7.79 19.23 -12.24
N LEU A 615 -8.37 20.43 -12.34
CA LEU A 615 -7.95 21.50 -13.23
C LEU A 615 -7.76 22.77 -12.40
N ASN A 616 -6.53 23.26 -12.32
CA ASN A 616 -6.21 24.55 -11.70
C ASN A 616 -5.42 25.42 -12.69
N ILE A 617 -6.04 26.50 -13.12
CA ILE A 617 -5.43 27.52 -13.98
C ILE A 617 -5.51 28.91 -13.35
N SER A 618 -5.71 28.98 -12.04
CA SER A 618 -5.87 30.22 -11.29
C SER A 618 -4.65 31.15 -11.41
N ASN A 619 -4.84 32.42 -11.15
CA ASN A 619 -3.76 33.43 -11.15
C ASN A 619 -2.95 33.42 -12.46
N ASN A 620 -3.63 33.71 -13.57
CA ASN A 620 -3.08 33.84 -14.91
C ASN A 620 -3.73 35.05 -15.65
N LYS A 621 -3.52 35.15 -16.96
CA LYS A 621 -4.07 36.20 -17.83
C LYS A 621 -5.02 35.61 -18.88
N PHE A 622 -5.64 34.44 -18.65
CA PHE A 622 -6.62 33.85 -19.56
C PHE A 622 -7.79 34.80 -19.81
N SER A 623 -8.30 34.81 -21.04
CA SER A 623 -9.34 35.73 -21.49
C SER A 623 -10.34 35.07 -22.42
N GLY A 624 -11.39 35.79 -22.78
CA GLY A 624 -12.50 35.28 -23.59
C GLY A 624 -13.46 34.41 -22.78
N GLU A 625 -14.33 33.70 -23.46
CA GLU A 625 -15.33 32.84 -22.82
C GLU A 625 -14.67 31.55 -22.26
N ILE A 626 -15.20 31.10 -21.13
CA ILE A 626 -14.81 29.79 -20.57
C ILE A 626 -15.48 28.72 -21.47
N PRO A 627 -14.71 27.73 -21.98
CA PRO A 627 -15.27 26.67 -22.82
C PRO A 627 -16.35 25.89 -22.07
N GLY A 628 -17.53 25.80 -22.62
CA GLY A 628 -18.64 25.02 -22.08
C GLY A 628 -18.34 23.51 -22.04
N GLU A 629 -17.43 23.06 -22.88
CA GLU A 629 -16.94 21.70 -23.01
C GLU A 629 -16.34 21.16 -21.69
N ILE A 630 -15.81 22.02 -20.81
CA ILE A 630 -15.34 21.62 -19.46
C ILE A 630 -16.47 20.90 -18.69
N GLY A 631 -17.74 21.27 -18.90
CA GLY A 631 -18.91 20.58 -18.33
C GLY A 631 -19.07 19.11 -18.75
N ASN A 632 -18.30 18.65 -19.73
CA ASN A 632 -18.29 17.26 -20.18
C ASN A 632 -17.28 16.40 -19.41
N ILE A 633 -16.40 16.99 -18.61
CA ILE A 633 -15.41 16.27 -17.77
C ILE A 633 -16.11 15.69 -16.53
N LYS A 634 -16.81 14.57 -16.69
CA LYS A 634 -17.77 14.03 -15.71
C LYS A 634 -17.19 13.77 -14.31
N CYS A 635 -15.90 13.49 -14.20
CA CYS A 635 -15.24 13.18 -12.94
C CYS A 635 -14.39 14.32 -12.38
N LEU A 636 -14.58 15.53 -12.86
CA LEU A 636 -13.89 16.70 -12.36
C LEU A 636 -14.35 17.00 -10.93
N GLN A 637 -13.42 16.96 -9.99
CA GLN A 637 -13.67 17.16 -8.55
C GLN A 637 -13.15 18.51 -8.06
N ASN A 638 -12.11 19.06 -8.70
CA ASN A 638 -11.54 20.34 -8.35
C ASN A 638 -11.33 21.20 -9.58
N LEU A 639 -12.01 22.34 -9.64
CA LEU A 639 -11.92 23.32 -10.71
C LEU A 639 -11.61 24.70 -10.12
N ASP A 640 -10.41 25.21 -10.40
CA ASP A 640 -10.00 26.57 -9.98
C ASP A 640 -9.60 27.40 -11.21
N LEU A 641 -10.47 28.36 -11.55
CA LEU A 641 -10.33 29.30 -12.66
C LEU A 641 -10.11 30.74 -12.16
N SER A 642 -9.93 30.92 -10.86
CA SER A 642 -9.91 32.24 -10.19
C SER A 642 -8.76 33.14 -10.66
N CYS A 643 -8.91 34.44 -10.44
CA CYS A 643 -7.89 35.45 -10.74
C CYS A 643 -7.40 35.38 -12.20
N ASN A 644 -8.32 35.53 -13.15
CA ASN A 644 -8.07 35.58 -14.57
C ASN A 644 -8.84 36.76 -15.21
N ASN A 645 -8.86 36.83 -16.54
CA ASN A 645 -9.59 37.86 -17.29
C ASN A 645 -10.69 37.23 -18.19
N PHE A 646 -11.30 36.13 -17.70
CA PHE A 646 -12.41 35.49 -18.42
C PHE A 646 -13.60 36.44 -18.53
N SER A 647 -14.35 36.30 -19.64
CA SER A 647 -15.51 37.15 -19.97
C SER A 647 -16.66 36.31 -20.53
N GLY A 648 -17.79 36.96 -20.79
CA GLY A 648 -18.97 36.28 -21.32
C GLY A 648 -19.84 35.62 -20.26
N MET A 649 -20.72 34.73 -20.69
CA MET A 649 -21.73 34.10 -19.84
C MET A 649 -21.15 32.94 -19.03
N PHE A 650 -21.59 32.80 -17.79
CA PHE A 650 -21.30 31.62 -16.97
C PHE A 650 -21.78 30.35 -17.68
N PRO A 651 -20.92 29.32 -17.89
CA PRO A 651 -21.29 28.17 -18.70
C PRO A 651 -22.39 27.32 -18.04
N ALA A 652 -23.54 27.20 -18.66
CA ALA A 652 -24.67 26.41 -18.16
C ALA A 652 -24.32 24.90 -18.04
N SER A 653 -23.39 24.41 -18.89
CA SER A 653 -22.89 23.03 -18.88
C SER A 653 -22.16 22.62 -17.59
N PHE A 654 -21.66 23.58 -16.80
CA PHE A 654 -21.04 23.30 -15.51
C PHE A 654 -22.00 22.64 -14.51
N ASN A 655 -23.31 22.75 -14.74
CA ASN A 655 -24.31 22.00 -13.97
C ASN A 655 -24.21 20.47 -14.14
N ASN A 656 -23.51 20.01 -15.18
CA ASN A 656 -23.24 18.59 -15.42
C ASN A 656 -22.08 18.02 -14.57
N LEU A 657 -21.33 18.89 -13.88
CA LEU A 657 -20.18 18.51 -13.04
C LEU A 657 -20.66 18.05 -11.65
N SER A 658 -21.30 16.89 -11.62
CA SER A 658 -21.93 16.36 -10.39
C SER A 658 -20.94 15.93 -9.28
N GLU A 659 -19.68 15.70 -9.63
CA GLU A 659 -18.63 15.26 -8.67
C GLU A 659 -17.79 16.42 -8.13
N LEU A 660 -18.07 17.65 -8.53
CA LEU A 660 -17.27 18.80 -8.15
C LEU A 660 -17.34 19.05 -6.64
N SER A 661 -16.22 18.93 -5.95
CA SER A 661 -16.07 19.12 -4.50
C SER A 661 -15.41 20.44 -4.13
N LYS A 662 -14.58 20.99 -5.04
CA LYS A 662 -13.96 22.30 -4.92
C LYS A 662 -14.17 23.10 -6.20
N PHE A 663 -14.68 24.30 -6.06
CA PHE A 663 -14.93 25.19 -7.20
C PHE A 663 -14.54 26.64 -6.83
N ASN A 664 -13.81 27.29 -7.73
CA ASN A 664 -13.44 28.68 -7.58
C ASN A 664 -13.33 29.36 -8.95
N ILE A 665 -14.10 30.42 -9.17
CA ILE A 665 -14.08 31.26 -10.35
C ILE A 665 -13.86 32.75 -10.00
N SER A 666 -13.66 33.04 -8.72
CA SER A 666 -13.56 34.40 -8.18
C SER A 666 -12.52 35.26 -8.92
N TYR A 667 -12.72 36.55 -8.89
CA TYR A 667 -11.84 37.55 -9.53
C TYR A 667 -11.68 37.36 -11.06
N ASN A 668 -12.82 37.17 -11.74
CA ASN A 668 -12.96 37.28 -13.20
C ASN A 668 -13.98 38.39 -13.52
N PRO A 669 -13.63 39.67 -13.39
CA PRO A 669 -14.58 40.80 -13.32
C PRO A 669 -15.43 41.00 -14.56
N LEU A 670 -15.08 40.41 -15.68
CA LEU A 670 -15.81 40.47 -16.96
C LEU A 670 -16.80 39.30 -17.18
N MET A 671 -16.85 38.36 -16.21
CA MET A 671 -17.81 37.25 -16.22
C MET A 671 -19.20 37.73 -15.86
N SER A 672 -20.22 37.31 -16.61
CA SER A 672 -21.63 37.69 -16.43
C SER A 672 -22.54 36.46 -16.41
N GLY A 673 -23.82 36.69 -16.09
CA GLY A 673 -24.83 35.64 -16.10
C GLY A 673 -25.30 35.21 -14.73
N VAL A 674 -26.16 34.20 -14.68
CA VAL A 674 -26.84 33.73 -13.47
C VAL A 674 -26.24 32.43 -13.00
N ILE A 675 -25.83 32.37 -11.73
CA ILE A 675 -25.37 31.12 -11.10
C ILE A 675 -26.56 30.18 -10.93
N PRO A 676 -26.42 28.88 -11.30
CA PRO A 676 -27.51 27.92 -11.20
C PRO A 676 -28.07 27.79 -9.78
N LYS A 677 -29.40 27.70 -9.65
CA LYS A 677 -30.12 27.55 -8.36
C LYS A 677 -30.13 26.09 -7.86
N THR A 678 -29.78 25.16 -8.70
CA THR A 678 -29.84 23.71 -8.45
C THR A 678 -28.53 23.04 -8.91
N GLY A 679 -28.31 21.83 -8.46
CA GLY A 679 -27.08 21.08 -8.77
C GLY A 679 -25.93 21.42 -7.85
N GLN A 680 -24.76 20.86 -8.16
CA GLN A 680 -23.56 20.97 -7.32
C GLN A 680 -23.09 22.43 -7.12
N LEU A 681 -23.22 23.26 -8.15
CA LEU A 681 -22.79 24.67 -8.11
C LEU A 681 -23.55 25.49 -7.07
N SER A 682 -24.78 25.14 -6.74
CA SER A 682 -25.59 25.81 -5.72
C SER A 682 -25.11 25.54 -4.28
N THR A 683 -24.21 24.59 -4.08
CA THR A 683 -23.68 24.21 -2.76
C THR A 683 -22.42 24.99 -2.37
N PHE A 684 -21.77 25.67 -3.32
CA PHE A 684 -20.55 26.43 -3.06
C PHE A 684 -20.87 27.79 -2.43
N GLU A 685 -19.97 28.22 -1.55
CA GLU A 685 -20.07 29.50 -0.86
C GLU A 685 -19.84 30.69 -1.81
N LYS A 686 -20.33 31.86 -1.40
CA LYS A 686 -20.12 33.12 -2.12
C LYS A 686 -18.64 33.44 -2.37
N SER A 687 -17.75 32.94 -1.50
CA SER A 687 -16.29 33.07 -1.65
C SER A 687 -15.76 32.54 -2.99
N SER A 688 -16.39 31.51 -3.58
CA SER A 688 -16.03 30.94 -4.88
C SER A 688 -16.30 31.85 -6.08
N TYR A 689 -17.03 32.96 -5.87
CA TYR A 689 -17.52 33.90 -6.90
C TYR A 689 -17.17 35.36 -6.57
N LEU A 690 -16.31 35.62 -5.59
CA LEU A 690 -15.92 36.97 -5.19
C LEU A 690 -15.24 37.73 -6.33
N GLY A 691 -15.51 39.05 -6.40
CA GLY A 691 -14.85 39.92 -7.37
C GLY A 691 -15.41 39.86 -8.79
N ASP A 692 -16.56 39.17 -9.00
CA ASP A 692 -17.27 39.05 -10.26
C ASP A 692 -18.59 39.83 -10.25
N PRO A 693 -18.56 41.18 -10.43
CA PRO A 693 -19.71 42.05 -10.15
C PRO A 693 -20.88 41.88 -11.13
N LEU A 694 -20.67 41.24 -12.28
CA LEU A 694 -21.68 41.00 -13.31
C LEU A 694 -22.37 39.64 -13.16
N LEU A 695 -21.99 38.80 -12.15
CA LEU A 695 -22.65 37.54 -11.82
C LEU A 695 -23.85 37.78 -10.90
N GLU A 696 -24.99 37.21 -11.30
CA GLU A 696 -26.22 37.25 -10.51
C GLU A 696 -26.34 36.01 -9.61
N PHE A 697 -26.51 36.26 -8.29
CA PHE A 697 -26.69 35.18 -7.31
C PHE A 697 -28.16 34.86 -7.08
N PRO A 698 -28.53 33.60 -6.87
CA PRO A 698 -29.85 33.25 -6.39
C PRO A 698 -30.13 33.89 -4.99
N LYS A 699 -31.32 34.44 -4.77
CA LYS A 699 -31.71 35.17 -3.55
C LYS A 699 -31.50 34.41 -2.23
N PHE A 700 -31.41 33.09 -2.26
CA PHE A 700 -31.19 32.30 -1.03
C PHE A 700 -29.70 32.23 -0.60
N ILE A 701 -28.75 32.49 -1.51
CA ILE A 701 -27.33 32.59 -1.16
C ILE A 701 -27.02 33.87 -0.41
N ASP A 702 -27.78 34.95 -0.68
CA ASP A 702 -27.63 36.26 0.00
C ASP A 702 -28.08 36.27 1.46
N ASN A 703 -29.01 35.37 1.85
CA ASN A 703 -29.59 35.41 3.20
C ASN A 703 -28.70 34.82 4.30
N THR A 704 -27.58 34.22 3.98
CA THR A 704 -26.66 33.62 4.97
C THR A 704 -25.55 34.56 5.44
N SER A 705 -25.20 35.60 4.65
CA SER A 705 -24.09 36.51 4.97
C SER A 705 -24.49 37.72 5.85
N ASP A 706 -25.76 38.17 5.81
CA ASP A 706 -26.20 39.33 6.62
C ASP A 706 -26.56 39.00 8.08
N LYS A 707 -26.70 37.72 8.44
CA LYS A 707 -26.96 37.30 9.82
C LYS A 707 -25.74 37.16 10.71
N LEU A 708 -24.54 37.13 10.14
CA LEU A 708 -23.29 36.94 10.88
C LEU A 708 -22.65 38.25 11.38
N VAL A 709 -23.09 39.42 10.90
CA VAL A 709 -22.49 40.72 11.26
C VAL A 709 -23.25 41.44 12.41
N ARG A 710 -24.45 40.94 12.83
CA ARG A 710 -25.27 41.59 13.87
C ARG A 710 -25.56 40.79 15.14
N SER A 711 -24.75 39.79 15.47
CA SER A 711 -24.95 39.05 16.73
C SER A 711 -23.64 38.84 17.48
N THR A 712 -23.02 39.94 17.90
CA THR A 712 -22.21 39.92 19.12
C THR A 712 -23.09 40.43 20.25
N ASN A 713 -23.81 39.53 20.91
CA ASN A 713 -24.03 39.42 22.33
C ASN A 713 -25.18 38.48 22.65
N HIS A 714 -24.88 37.55 23.50
CA HIS A 714 -25.66 36.72 24.40
C HIS A 714 -25.93 35.25 24.02
N ASN A 715 -25.26 34.44 24.83
CA ASN A 715 -25.64 33.15 25.42
C ASN A 715 -25.90 31.94 24.50
N GLY A 716 -25.01 30.99 24.70
CA GLY A 716 -24.95 29.70 24.10
C GLY A 716 -26.21 28.83 24.11
N LYS A 717 -26.37 28.19 22.99
CA LYS A 717 -26.86 26.79 22.85
C LYS A 717 -26.57 26.37 21.42
N THR A 718 -25.67 25.44 21.28
CA THR A 718 -25.33 24.74 20.02
C THR A 718 -26.53 23.96 19.49
N LYS A 719 -27.05 24.31 18.33
CA LYS A 719 -27.98 23.46 17.58
C LYS A 719 -27.20 22.45 16.78
N ARG A 720 -27.52 21.16 16.97
CA ARG A 720 -27.01 20.04 16.18
C ARG A 720 -27.40 20.18 14.70
N PRO A 721 -26.55 19.80 13.75
CA PRO A 721 -26.89 19.79 12.32
C PRO A 721 -27.94 18.71 12.02
N ASN A 722 -28.77 18.96 11.01
CA ASN A 722 -29.88 18.08 10.61
C ASN A 722 -29.38 16.68 10.21
N SER A 723 -30.06 15.65 10.70
CA SER A 723 -29.73 14.22 10.57
C SER A 723 -29.62 13.70 9.13
N PHE A 724 -30.16 14.41 8.14
CA PHE A 724 -30.20 13.96 6.75
C PHE A 724 -28.85 14.18 5.99
N SER A 725 -28.17 15.29 6.25
CA SER A 725 -26.83 15.54 5.67
C SER A 725 -25.77 14.63 6.30
N ALA A 726 -25.90 14.34 7.60
CA ALA A 726 -25.03 13.37 8.28
C ALA A 726 -25.24 11.94 7.75
N PHE A 727 -26.48 11.57 7.38
CA PHE A 727 -26.79 10.28 6.80
C PHE A 727 -26.19 10.10 5.40
N LEU A 728 -26.24 11.13 4.55
CA LEU A 728 -25.62 11.10 3.22
C LEU A 728 -24.09 11.03 3.27
N VAL A 729 -23.47 11.74 4.20
CA VAL A 729 -22.02 11.64 4.44
C VAL A 729 -21.63 10.26 4.97
N LEU A 730 -22.43 9.70 5.89
CA LEU A 730 -22.22 8.34 6.39
C LEU A 730 -22.46 7.28 5.31
N LEU A 731 -23.43 7.49 4.41
CA LEU A 731 -23.68 6.59 3.29
C LEU A 731 -22.55 6.65 2.25
N ALA A 732 -22.05 7.86 1.93
CA ALA A 732 -20.89 8.05 1.06
C ALA A 732 -19.62 7.42 1.66
N LEU A 733 -19.39 7.58 2.97
CA LEU A 733 -18.31 6.92 3.69
C LEU A 733 -18.50 5.40 3.71
N ALA A 734 -19.70 4.89 3.91
CA ALA A 734 -19.97 3.45 3.88
C ALA A 734 -19.75 2.84 2.49
N VAL A 735 -20.10 3.53 1.42
CA VAL A 735 -19.85 3.09 0.04
C VAL A 735 -18.34 3.13 -0.26
N THR A 736 -17.61 4.15 0.20
CA THR A 736 -16.16 4.22 0.06
C THR A 736 -15.46 3.14 0.91
N PHE A 737 -15.95 2.85 2.12
CA PHE A 737 -15.43 1.75 2.95
C PHE A 737 -15.72 0.37 2.35
N LEU A 738 -16.89 0.16 1.74
CA LEU A 738 -17.24 -1.10 1.06
C LEU A 738 -16.37 -1.30 -0.21
N THR A 739 -16.17 -0.27 -1.00
CA THR A 739 -15.27 -0.33 -2.17
C THR A 739 -13.82 -0.51 -1.75
N PHE A 740 -13.42 0.08 -0.63
CA PHE A 740 -12.08 -0.05 -0.08
C PHE A 740 -11.85 -1.42 0.56
N GLY A 741 -12.83 -1.97 1.30
CA GLY A 741 -12.76 -3.33 1.83
C GLY A 741 -12.59 -4.36 0.71
N LEU A 742 -13.31 -4.20 -0.41
CA LEU A 742 -13.14 -5.00 -1.62
C LEU A 742 -11.74 -4.81 -2.26
N PHE A 743 -11.23 -3.58 -2.26
CA PHE A 743 -9.90 -3.27 -2.80
C PHE A 743 -8.79 -3.84 -1.92
N SER A 744 -8.90 -3.73 -0.59
CA SER A 744 -7.97 -4.36 0.36
C SER A 744 -7.95 -5.88 0.25
N LEU A 745 -9.11 -6.50 -0.02
CA LEU A 745 -9.23 -7.93 -0.28
C LEU A 745 -8.55 -8.37 -1.59
N ILE A 746 -8.65 -7.54 -2.64
CA ILE A 746 -8.05 -7.82 -3.96
C ILE A 746 -6.51 -7.68 -3.91
N ILE A 747 -6.00 -6.74 -3.11
CA ILE A 747 -4.56 -6.42 -3.05
C ILE A 747 -3.85 -7.13 -1.87
N GLY A 748 -4.59 -7.76 -0.95
CA GLY A 748 -4.03 -8.34 0.26
C GLY A 748 -3.54 -7.30 1.28
N ILE A 749 -4.06 -6.06 1.22
CA ILE A 749 -3.74 -4.98 2.15
C ILE A 749 -4.70 -5.04 3.34
N PRO A 750 -4.24 -5.08 4.59
CA PRO A 750 -5.13 -5.00 5.75
C PRO A 750 -5.87 -3.66 5.79
N GLY A 751 -7.19 -3.71 5.97
CA GLY A 751 -8.05 -2.53 6.06
C GLY A 751 -7.66 -1.60 7.21
N PRO A 752 -8.03 -0.31 7.15
CA PRO A 752 -7.68 0.67 8.18
C PRO A 752 -8.32 0.28 9.53
N LYS A 753 -7.56 0.44 10.61
CA LYS A 753 -8.08 0.35 11.97
C LYS A 753 -9.12 1.46 12.16
N ILE A 754 -10.38 1.10 12.39
CA ILE A 754 -11.40 2.05 12.81
C ILE A 754 -11.06 2.43 14.25
N TRP A 755 -10.82 3.71 14.50
CA TRP A 755 -10.61 4.28 15.83
C TRP A 755 -11.90 4.17 16.65
N GLU A 756 -11.77 3.79 17.93
CA GLU A 756 -12.74 4.09 18.97
C GLU A 756 -12.81 5.59 19.26
#